data_873c2548c54ed3bb3efb9ce32c350bb1
#
_entry.id   873c2548c54ed3bb3efb9ce32c350bb1
#
_cell.length_a   1.000
_cell.length_b   1.000
_cell.length_c   1.000
_cell.angle_alpha   90.00
_cell.angle_beta   90.00
_cell.angle_gamma   90.00
#
_symmetry.space_group_name_H-M   'P 1'
#
loop_
_entity.id
_entity.type
_entity.pdbx_description
1 polymer ?
#
loop_
_entity_poly.entity_id
_entity_poly.type
_entity_poly.pdbx_seq_one_letter_code
_entity_poly.pdbx_strand_id
1 'polypeptide(L)'
;MKKIIAISMILSLLASLAGMIGFVNEGHAATTAFVHPGILHTQADFDRMTQMVNAGTQPYLDGYNLLVNSSLSSSNWTPRATDTIIRGGTGDNVALLFIDVARAYQNALLWKITGNTANGDTARNILNAWSSTLTTVSGNADRYLASGLYGYQLANVSEIMRDYPGFNVTDMETMLLNVFYKPLNERFLIGNEFGGDHNDAYIQNYWANWDLANMAATVAIGIFCDRRDIYDIGVEYYKHGAGNGSIYNAIPFLHPGGLAQWQESGRDQPHTQLGIGLMASINEMAWNQGDDLYGWANNRFLRAAEYVAKYNNGDDNVPFATYEWGSGTNGAVQTQTVISNAGRNEMRPVWEMIYNHYANRKGLSVPHIAARAQLLRPEGGPNSNSAHPSAFDQTGFGTLLYTRPAGSGGTATLPGGNIPDGTYRLIVRHTGKALDAAGTANGSNIRQWTSNGGTNQQWTLTHLGGGQYSVKGVQSGRFLDIASASPDHGAKFNLWTGNGGDNQKFAFIPAGNGYHRITPVHSNKPADVEGISAADGALIQQWRYLSSNNQQWRLEPISVNVRLQSHNFLDRYVRHSNYRARIDANVSPVQDAQFKMVAGLADSSGVSFESVNFPERYLRVRSNGEIWTDTNDSTTTFANEATFRRVAGLADARKSSYQTWTDSTKYLRHSNYLLYAQSGSGSTFNADATFTETAP
;
A
#
# COMPACT_ATOMS: atom_id res chain seq x y z
N MET A 1 15.04 60.22 13.44
CA MET A 1 15.09 59.18 12.40
C MET A 1 15.50 57.78 12.91
N LYS A 2 16.35 57.63 13.93
CA LYS A 2 16.76 56.26 14.42
C LYS A 2 15.71 55.53 15.26
N LYS A 3 14.67 56.16 15.81
CA LYS A 3 13.61 55.51 16.59
C LYS A 3 12.41 55.03 15.74
N ILE A 4 12.27 55.55 14.54
CA ILE A 4 11.16 55.13 13.62
C ILE A 4 11.53 53.88 12.84
N ILE A 5 12.81 53.65 12.57
CA ILE A 5 13.30 52.46 11.88
C ILE A 5 13.24 51.19 12.76
N ALA A 6 13.41 51.35 14.10
CA ALA A 6 13.33 50.24 15.05
C ALA A 6 11.89 49.70 15.25
N ILE A 7 10.89 50.59 15.13
CA ILE A 7 9.45 50.18 15.25
C ILE A 7 8.96 49.51 13.98
N SER A 8 9.46 49.91 12.82
CA SER A 8 9.11 49.27 11.56
C SER A 8 9.69 47.86 11.41
N MET A 9 10.87 47.59 11.97
CA MET A 9 11.46 46.22 11.96
C MET A 9 10.77 45.29 12.98
N ILE A 10 10.28 45.81 14.10
CA ILE A 10 9.56 44.99 15.10
C ILE A 10 8.15 44.63 14.58
N LEU A 11 7.48 45.52 13.83
CA LEU A 11 6.19 45.19 13.22
C LEU A 11 6.32 44.23 12.03
N SER A 12 7.42 44.21 11.29
CA SER A 12 7.64 43.22 10.23
C SER A 12 8.02 41.84 10.78
N LEU A 13 8.67 41.75 11.97
CA LEU A 13 8.91 40.47 12.62
C LEU A 13 7.64 39.88 13.28
N LEU A 14 6.74 40.71 13.77
CA LEU A 14 5.45 40.27 14.33
C LEU A 14 4.46 39.89 13.27
N ALA A 15 4.53 40.42 12.07
CA ALA A 15 3.71 39.99 10.93
C ALA A 15 4.19 38.65 10.32
N SER A 16 5.48 38.32 10.45
CA SER A 16 6.01 37.01 10.02
C SER A 16 5.79 35.90 11.06
N LEU A 17 5.56 36.22 12.35
CA LEU A 17 5.18 35.25 13.37
C LEU A 17 3.66 34.96 13.41
N ALA A 18 2.82 35.90 12.92
CA ALA A 18 1.37 35.69 12.83
C ALA A 18 0.95 34.85 11.61
N GLY A 19 1.87 34.61 10.66
CA GLY A 19 1.65 33.74 9.50
C GLY A 19 1.97 32.25 9.73
N MET A 20 2.44 31.87 10.92
CA MET A 20 2.80 30.48 11.28
C MET A 20 1.83 29.81 12.27
N ILE A 21 0.72 30.43 12.61
CA ILE A 21 -0.33 29.80 13.43
C ILE A 21 -1.61 29.74 12.61
N GLY A 22 -1.75 28.68 11.83
CA GLY A 22 -2.96 28.48 11.04
C GLY A 22 -2.94 27.31 10.10
N PHE A 23 -2.24 26.22 10.42
CA PHE A 23 -2.58 24.91 9.85
C PHE A 23 -3.51 24.20 10.84
N VAL A 24 -4.75 24.63 10.84
CA VAL A 24 -5.86 23.80 11.31
C VAL A 24 -5.98 22.67 10.28
N ASN A 25 -5.69 21.47 10.73
CA ASN A 25 -5.95 20.24 10.03
C ASN A 25 -7.45 20.14 9.81
N GLU A 26 -7.96 20.55 8.65
CA GLU A 26 -9.34 20.29 8.27
C GLU A 26 -9.40 19.04 7.39
N GLY A 27 -10.04 18.02 7.92
CA GLY A 27 -10.68 16.97 7.15
C GLY A 27 -9.83 15.78 6.79
N HIS A 28 -9.36 15.01 7.78
CA HIS A 28 -9.18 13.58 7.56
C HIS A 28 -10.57 12.95 7.49
N ALA A 29 -10.86 12.30 6.36
CA ALA A 29 -12.00 11.40 6.22
C ALA A 29 -12.01 10.40 7.39
N ALA A 30 -13.20 10.01 7.83
CA ALA A 30 -13.45 9.15 8.98
C ALA A 30 -12.35 8.10 9.16
N THR A 31 -11.60 8.20 10.26
CA THR A 31 -10.62 7.22 10.68
C THR A 31 -11.36 5.90 10.92
N THR A 32 -11.17 4.92 10.05
CA THR A 32 -11.53 3.56 10.38
C THR A 32 -10.66 3.16 11.56
N ALA A 33 -11.27 2.80 12.70
CA ALA A 33 -10.55 2.31 13.87
C ALA A 33 -9.68 1.10 13.46
N PHE A 34 -8.53 0.95 14.09
CA PHE A 34 -7.72 -0.27 13.91
C PHE A 34 -8.44 -1.49 14.46
N VAL A 35 -8.13 -2.66 13.89
CA VAL A 35 -8.56 -3.96 14.40
C VAL A 35 -7.60 -4.39 15.50
N HIS A 36 -8.11 -4.77 16.67
CA HIS A 36 -7.32 -5.28 17.81
C HIS A 36 -7.86 -6.63 18.32
N PRO A 37 -7.00 -7.64 18.59
CA PRO A 37 -5.63 -7.70 18.12
C PRO A 37 -5.58 -7.71 16.60
N GLY A 38 -4.58 -7.09 16.00
CA GLY A 38 -4.54 -6.91 14.56
C GLY A 38 -3.17 -6.48 13.99
N ILE A 39 -2.07 -6.72 14.72
CA ILE A 39 -0.73 -6.52 14.16
C ILE A 39 -0.34 -7.74 13.31
N LEU A 40 0.51 -8.66 13.77
CA LEU A 40 0.81 -9.90 13.05
C LEU A 40 -0.32 -10.94 13.16
N HIS A 41 -1.16 -10.87 14.18
CA HIS A 41 -2.21 -11.85 14.47
C HIS A 41 -3.52 -11.16 14.82
N THR A 42 -4.61 -11.73 14.32
CA THR A 42 -5.98 -11.37 14.70
C THR A 42 -6.53 -12.34 15.73
N GLN A 43 -7.66 -12.01 16.37
CA GLN A 43 -8.36 -12.95 17.26
C GLN A 43 -8.72 -14.25 16.52
N ALA A 44 -9.13 -14.18 15.26
CA ALA A 44 -9.43 -15.35 14.45
C ALA A 44 -8.20 -16.27 14.22
N ASP A 45 -7.00 -15.70 14.22
CA ASP A 45 -5.76 -16.49 14.14
C ASP A 45 -5.51 -17.25 15.43
N PHE A 46 -5.71 -16.62 16.60
CA PHE A 46 -5.60 -17.28 17.91
C PHE A 46 -6.65 -18.37 18.07
N ASP A 47 -7.89 -18.12 17.66
CA ASP A 47 -8.98 -19.10 17.72
C ASP A 47 -8.65 -20.32 16.85
N ARG A 48 -8.15 -20.11 15.63
CA ARG A 48 -7.70 -21.17 14.72
C ARG A 48 -6.57 -21.99 15.34
N MET A 49 -5.51 -21.32 15.84
CA MET A 49 -4.37 -22.03 16.47
C MET A 49 -4.84 -22.88 17.63
N THR A 50 -5.64 -22.33 18.54
CA THR A 50 -6.19 -23.05 19.70
C THR A 50 -7.04 -24.24 19.27
N GLN A 51 -7.93 -24.06 18.30
CA GLN A 51 -8.76 -25.14 17.77
C GLN A 51 -7.91 -26.28 17.18
N MET A 52 -6.95 -25.96 16.33
CA MET A 52 -6.15 -26.94 15.61
C MET A 52 -5.19 -27.68 16.54
N VAL A 53 -4.59 -27.00 17.51
CA VAL A 53 -3.72 -27.60 18.53
C VAL A 53 -4.51 -28.57 19.40
N ASN A 54 -5.69 -28.15 19.89
CA ASN A 54 -6.56 -28.98 20.72
C ASN A 54 -7.10 -30.21 19.98
N ALA A 55 -7.28 -30.10 18.66
CA ALA A 55 -7.68 -31.20 17.79
C ALA A 55 -6.50 -32.12 17.39
N GLY A 56 -5.26 -31.82 17.80
CA GLY A 56 -4.08 -32.59 17.39
C GLY A 56 -3.75 -32.49 15.91
N THR A 57 -4.19 -31.42 15.23
CA THR A 57 -4.09 -31.29 13.77
C THR A 57 -2.68 -30.92 13.33
N GLN A 58 -2.15 -31.66 12.36
CA GLN A 58 -0.88 -31.33 11.71
C GLN A 58 -1.08 -30.29 10.59
N PRO A 59 -0.08 -29.44 10.34
CA PRO A 59 1.21 -29.32 11.03
C PRO A 59 1.20 -28.37 12.24
N TYR A 60 0.05 -27.88 12.69
CA TYR A 60 -0.06 -26.96 13.84
C TYR A 60 0.53 -27.56 15.12
N LEU A 61 0.26 -28.86 15.38
CA LEU A 61 0.77 -29.54 16.57
C LEU A 61 2.29 -29.61 16.59
N ASP A 62 2.95 -29.83 15.44
CA ASP A 62 4.41 -29.85 15.37
C ASP A 62 4.99 -28.45 15.67
N GLY A 63 4.39 -27.40 15.10
CA GLY A 63 4.76 -26.00 15.40
C GLY A 63 4.54 -25.64 16.87
N TYR A 64 3.44 -26.08 17.47
CA TYR A 64 3.15 -25.91 18.90
C TYR A 64 4.17 -26.64 19.79
N ASN A 65 4.54 -27.84 19.43
CA ASN A 65 5.55 -28.60 20.17
C ASN A 65 6.90 -27.86 20.15
N LEU A 66 7.30 -27.23 19.06
CA LEU A 66 8.48 -26.36 19.03
C LEU A 66 8.40 -25.19 20.01
N LEU A 67 7.22 -24.56 20.10
CA LEU A 67 6.98 -23.46 21.03
C LEU A 67 7.06 -23.92 22.48
N VAL A 68 6.38 -25.01 22.85
CA VAL A 68 6.38 -25.57 24.23
C VAL A 68 7.76 -25.98 24.65
N ASN A 69 8.54 -26.59 23.75
CA ASN A 69 9.88 -27.08 24.03
C ASN A 69 10.99 -26.03 23.94
N SER A 70 10.61 -24.78 23.59
CA SER A 70 11.57 -23.68 23.55
C SER A 70 11.99 -23.28 24.98
N SER A 71 13.29 -23.12 25.20
CA SER A 71 13.82 -22.64 26.49
C SER A 71 13.40 -21.20 26.82
N LEU A 72 12.90 -20.44 25.83
CA LEU A 72 12.40 -19.08 26.01
C LEU A 72 10.91 -19.04 26.38
N SER A 73 10.19 -20.15 26.29
CA SER A 73 8.78 -20.25 26.64
C SER A 73 8.50 -20.55 28.12
N SER A 74 9.56 -20.75 28.92
CA SER A 74 9.44 -20.95 30.37
C SER A 74 8.79 -19.76 31.05
N SER A 75 7.79 -20.01 31.90
CA SER A 75 7.13 -19.00 32.72
C SER A 75 7.93 -18.60 33.98
N ASN A 76 9.08 -19.20 34.21
CA ASN A 76 9.98 -18.83 35.31
C ASN A 76 11.10 -17.92 34.78
N TRP A 77 10.83 -16.61 34.74
CA TRP A 77 11.78 -15.61 34.25
C TRP A 77 11.69 -14.30 35.01
N THR A 78 12.85 -13.71 35.37
CA THR A 78 12.96 -12.38 35.92
C THR A 78 13.35 -11.40 34.80
N PRO A 79 12.58 -10.35 34.54
CA PRO A 79 12.90 -9.34 33.50
C PRO A 79 14.27 -8.69 33.75
N ARG A 80 14.97 -8.37 32.67
CA ARG A 80 16.30 -7.76 32.72
C ARG A 80 16.28 -6.32 32.18
N ALA A 81 15.19 -5.61 32.41
CA ALA A 81 15.02 -4.23 31.96
C ALA A 81 16.11 -3.32 32.51
N THR A 82 16.59 -2.44 31.65
CA THR A 82 17.54 -1.37 31.97
C THR A 82 17.11 -0.07 31.32
N ASP A 83 17.58 1.06 31.82
CA ASP A 83 17.24 2.40 31.32
C ASP A 83 17.82 2.68 29.92
N THR A 84 18.93 2.01 29.58
CA THR A 84 19.63 2.23 28.30
C THR A 84 19.97 0.90 27.64
N ILE A 85 19.56 0.76 26.38
CA ILE A 85 19.99 -0.30 25.47
C ILE A 85 21.01 0.27 24.49
N ILE A 86 22.13 -0.43 24.32
CA ILE A 86 23.20 -0.10 23.39
C ILE A 86 23.35 -1.21 22.37
N ARG A 87 23.25 -0.86 21.07
CA ARG A 87 23.63 -1.75 19.98
C ARG A 87 24.76 -1.12 19.16
N GLY A 88 25.86 -1.88 19.05
CA GLY A 88 27.08 -1.45 18.39
C GLY A 88 27.91 -0.47 19.21
N GLY A 89 29.20 -0.74 19.33
CA GLY A 89 30.16 0.04 20.09
C GLY A 89 30.35 -0.43 21.52
N THR A 90 30.90 0.45 22.35
CA THR A 90 31.27 0.11 23.74
C THR A 90 30.04 -0.06 24.62
N GLY A 91 30.01 -1.17 25.37
CA GLY A 91 28.91 -1.46 26.31
C GLY A 91 27.67 -2.05 25.65
N ASP A 92 27.81 -2.65 24.47
CA ASP A 92 26.71 -3.34 23.77
C ASP A 92 26.02 -4.35 24.73
N ASN A 93 24.73 -4.12 24.97
CA ASN A 93 23.89 -4.91 25.87
C ASN A 93 22.54 -5.28 25.23
N VAL A 94 22.38 -5.11 23.91
CA VAL A 94 21.12 -5.29 23.20
C VAL A 94 20.50 -6.68 23.40
N ALA A 95 21.32 -7.68 23.76
CA ALA A 95 20.87 -9.03 24.08
C ALA A 95 19.92 -9.10 25.29
N LEU A 96 19.98 -8.14 26.20
CA LEU A 96 19.01 -8.04 27.30
C LEU A 96 17.59 -7.83 26.75
N LEU A 97 17.44 -6.93 25.78
CA LEU A 97 16.16 -6.57 25.19
C LEU A 97 15.61 -7.70 24.30
N PHE A 98 16.37 -8.15 23.29
CA PHE A 98 15.82 -9.09 22.32
C PHE A 98 15.48 -10.48 22.92
N ILE A 99 16.23 -10.93 23.92
CA ILE A 99 15.89 -12.18 24.60
C ILE A 99 14.62 -12.03 25.43
N ASP A 100 14.48 -10.92 26.16
CA ASP A 100 13.28 -10.67 26.96
C ASP A 100 12.04 -10.50 26.08
N VAL A 101 12.16 -9.79 24.92
CA VAL A 101 11.08 -9.66 23.95
C VAL A 101 10.65 -11.03 23.38
N ALA A 102 11.61 -11.87 23.00
CA ALA A 102 11.32 -13.21 22.51
C ALA A 102 10.64 -14.09 23.58
N ARG A 103 11.06 -13.97 24.86
CA ARG A 103 10.39 -14.64 25.98
C ARG A 103 8.97 -14.14 26.19
N ALA A 104 8.77 -12.84 26.18
CA ALA A 104 7.45 -12.26 26.32
C ALA A 104 6.52 -12.74 25.19
N TYR A 105 7.00 -12.75 23.94
CA TYR A 105 6.22 -13.22 22.79
C TYR A 105 5.82 -14.69 22.90
N GLN A 106 6.76 -15.56 23.21
CA GLN A 106 6.49 -17.00 23.33
C GLN A 106 5.54 -17.31 24.51
N ASN A 107 5.70 -16.62 25.64
CA ASN A 107 4.82 -16.76 26.78
C ASN A 107 3.40 -16.18 26.48
N ALA A 108 3.30 -15.06 25.78
CA ALA A 108 2.01 -14.51 25.35
C ALA A 108 1.27 -15.46 24.40
N LEU A 109 1.96 -16.10 23.46
CA LEU A 109 1.38 -17.13 22.58
C LEU A 109 0.89 -18.35 23.38
N LEU A 110 1.68 -18.87 24.32
CA LEU A 110 1.24 -19.99 25.16
C LEU A 110 0.00 -19.64 25.99
N TRP A 111 -0.04 -18.43 26.57
CA TRP A 111 -1.24 -17.97 27.26
C TRP A 111 -2.45 -17.94 26.33
N LYS A 112 -2.36 -17.34 25.14
CA LYS A 112 -3.47 -17.25 24.18
C LYS A 112 -3.99 -18.63 23.74
N ILE A 113 -3.09 -19.62 23.58
CA ILE A 113 -3.46 -20.96 23.09
C ILE A 113 -3.99 -21.85 24.25
N THR A 114 -3.38 -21.75 25.43
CA THR A 114 -3.66 -22.69 26.52
C THR A 114 -4.50 -22.10 27.66
N GLY A 115 -4.59 -20.77 27.75
CA GLY A 115 -5.18 -20.07 28.89
C GLY A 115 -4.29 -20.09 30.16
N ASN A 116 -3.04 -20.57 30.08
CA ASN A 116 -2.15 -20.67 31.24
C ASN A 116 -1.71 -19.27 31.72
N THR A 117 -2.25 -18.84 32.85
CA THR A 117 -2.00 -17.51 33.43
C THR A 117 -0.53 -17.33 33.87
N ALA A 118 0.20 -18.37 34.24
CA ALA A 118 1.62 -18.23 34.56
C ALA A 118 2.45 -17.73 33.37
N ASN A 119 2.11 -18.16 32.15
CA ASN A 119 2.72 -17.62 30.94
C ASN A 119 2.26 -16.16 30.68
N GLY A 120 0.96 -15.86 30.85
CA GLY A 120 0.45 -14.52 30.72
C GLY A 120 1.11 -13.54 31.70
N ASP A 121 1.24 -13.95 32.98
CA ASP A 121 1.91 -13.15 34.02
C ASP A 121 3.37 -12.87 33.67
N THR A 122 4.07 -13.88 33.16
CA THR A 122 5.48 -13.73 32.74
C THR A 122 5.61 -12.70 31.59
N ALA A 123 4.77 -12.81 30.54
CA ALA A 123 4.76 -11.85 29.45
C ALA A 123 4.47 -10.45 29.93
N ARG A 124 3.40 -10.26 30.75
CA ARG A 124 3.05 -8.98 31.37
C ARG A 124 4.19 -8.40 32.20
N ASN A 125 4.83 -9.21 33.04
CA ASN A 125 5.90 -8.73 33.92
C ASN A 125 7.11 -8.24 33.11
N ILE A 126 7.47 -8.95 32.05
CA ILE A 126 8.54 -8.51 31.14
C ILE A 126 8.16 -7.17 30.51
N LEU A 127 6.98 -7.07 29.90
CA LEU A 127 6.55 -5.86 29.20
C LEU A 127 6.45 -4.66 30.12
N ASN A 128 5.85 -4.81 31.32
CA ASN A 128 5.74 -3.73 32.29
C ASN A 128 7.12 -3.31 32.82
N ALA A 129 8.05 -4.22 33.03
CA ALA A 129 9.41 -3.88 33.46
C ALA A 129 10.12 -3.03 32.40
N TRP A 130 10.04 -3.41 31.11
CA TRP A 130 10.66 -2.64 30.04
C TRP A 130 9.97 -1.29 29.83
N SER A 131 8.64 -1.23 29.80
CA SER A 131 7.91 0.02 29.57
C SER A 131 8.08 1.05 30.67
N SER A 132 8.33 0.60 31.91
CA SER A 132 8.58 1.51 33.06
C SER A 132 10.05 1.92 33.23
N THR A 133 10.99 1.25 32.54
CA THR A 133 12.43 1.43 32.82
C THR A 133 13.19 1.98 31.62
N LEU A 134 12.92 1.52 30.38
CA LEU A 134 13.69 1.88 29.20
C LEU A 134 13.41 3.33 28.77
N THR A 135 14.46 4.13 28.73
CA THR A 135 14.39 5.55 28.31
C THR A 135 15.22 5.86 27.07
N THR A 136 16.17 4.98 26.71
CA THR A 136 17.12 5.26 25.62
C THR A 136 17.52 4.01 24.87
N VAL A 137 17.48 4.07 23.53
CA VAL A 137 18.18 3.13 22.65
C VAL A 137 19.32 3.89 21.98
N SER A 138 20.56 3.42 22.18
CA SER A 138 21.80 4.11 21.85
C SER A 138 22.80 3.20 21.15
N GLY A 139 24.01 3.68 20.90
CA GLY A 139 25.11 3.01 20.22
C GLY A 139 25.55 3.75 18.95
N ASN A 140 26.23 3.03 18.05
CA ASN A 140 26.53 3.57 16.71
C ASN A 140 25.27 3.60 15.82
N ALA A 141 25.40 3.60 14.49
CA ALA A 141 24.25 3.58 13.59
C ALA A 141 23.31 2.37 13.84
N ASP A 142 23.83 1.25 14.35
CA ASP A 142 23.04 0.04 14.63
C ASP A 142 21.89 0.28 15.62
N ARG A 143 21.85 1.40 16.35
CA ARG A 143 20.69 1.79 17.18
C ARG A 143 19.41 1.91 16.38
N TYR A 144 19.48 2.35 15.10
CA TYR A 144 18.31 2.42 14.23
C TYR A 144 17.82 1.04 13.81
N LEU A 145 18.75 0.12 13.56
CA LEU A 145 18.39 -1.27 13.27
C LEU A 145 17.79 -1.95 14.51
N ALA A 146 18.35 -1.68 15.71
CA ALA A 146 17.78 -2.17 16.98
C ALA A 146 16.36 -1.64 17.20
N SER A 147 16.16 -0.32 17.00
CA SER A 147 14.84 0.29 17.11
C SER A 147 13.83 -0.32 16.16
N GLY A 148 14.22 -0.55 14.91
CA GLY A 148 13.38 -1.21 13.92
C GLY A 148 13.02 -2.64 14.30
N LEU A 149 14.03 -3.51 14.49
CA LEU A 149 13.85 -4.94 14.73
C LEU A 149 13.09 -5.24 16.04
N TYR A 150 13.40 -4.51 17.11
CA TYR A 150 12.81 -4.83 18.41
C TYR A 150 11.60 -3.96 18.74
N GLY A 151 11.46 -2.78 18.12
CA GLY A 151 10.26 -1.95 18.21
C GLY A 151 9.04 -2.66 17.64
N TYR A 152 9.15 -3.27 16.43
CA TYR A 152 8.01 -3.99 15.86
C TYR A 152 7.65 -5.25 16.67
N GLN A 153 8.64 -5.95 17.22
CA GLN A 153 8.39 -7.14 18.04
C GLN A 153 7.75 -6.78 19.38
N LEU A 154 8.22 -5.69 20.04
CA LEU A 154 7.60 -5.17 21.26
C LEU A 154 6.15 -4.77 21.02
N ALA A 155 5.85 -4.02 19.95
CA ALA A 155 4.48 -3.66 19.63
C ALA A 155 3.61 -4.90 19.38
N ASN A 156 4.13 -5.91 18.68
CA ASN A 156 3.41 -7.16 18.42
C ASN A 156 3.07 -7.95 19.69
N VAL A 157 4.03 -8.13 20.59
CA VAL A 157 3.74 -8.85 21.83
C VAL A 157 2.84 -8.05 22.77
N SER A 158 2.97 -6.75 22.78
CA SER A 158 2.10 -5.84 23.55
C SER A 158 0.66 -5.89 23.06
N GLU A 159 0.47 -6.02 21.75
CA GLU A 159 -0.84 -6.20 21.15
C GLU A 159 -1.51 -7.51 21.57
N ILE A 160 -0.76 -8.61 21.62
CA ILE A 160 -1.26 -9.90 22.12
C ILE A 160 -1.72 -9.76 23.58
N MET A 161 -1.04 -8.94 24.35
CA MET A 161 -1.26 -8.76 25.79
C MET A 161 -2.22 -7.61 26.13
N ARG A 162 -2.75 -6.88 25.14
CA ARG A 162 -3.55 -5.64 25.30
C ARG A 162 -4.62 -5.77 26.39
N ASP A 163 -5.35 -6.89 26.38
CA ASP A 163 -6.46 -7.15 27.31
C ASP A 163 -6.04 -7.98 28.54
N TYR A 164 -4.76 -8.27 28.71
CA TYR A 164 -4.31 -9.08 29.86
C TYR A 164 -4.36 -8.27 31.16
N PRO A 165 -4.95 -8.81 32.26
CA PRO A 165 -5.05 -8.08 33.52
C PRO A 165 -3.72 -7.60 34.06
N GLY A 166 -3.61 -6.30 34.32
CA GLY A 166 -2.41 -5.66 34.89
C GLY A 166 -1.31 -5.37 33.89
N PHE A 167 -1.50 -5.58 32.60
CA PHE A 167 -0.62 -5.02 31.59
C PHE A 167 -0.85 -3.51 31.44
N ASN A 168 0.21 -2.72 31.56
CA ASN A 168 0.14 -1.26 31.46
C ASN A 168 0.31 -0.80 30.01
N VAL A 169 -0.78 -0.71 29.29
CA VAL A 169 -0.83 -0.29 27.88
C VAL A 169 -0.27 1.14 27.73
N THR A 170 -0.64 2.06 28.62
CA THR A 170 -0.24 3.49 28.51
C THR A 170 1.26 3.70 28.65
N ASP A 171 1.91 3.00 29.60
CA ASP A 171 3.38 3.10 29.74
C ASP A 171 4.07 2.50 28.49
N MET A 172 3.53 1.41 27.93
CA MET A 172 4.08 0.80 26.73
C MET A 172 3.92 1.71 25.51
N GLU A 173 2.76 2.34 25.31
CA GLU A 173 2.54 3.35 24.25
C GLU A 173 3.53 4.51 24.40
N THR A 174 3.69 5.03 25.61
CA THR A 174 4.61 6.13 25.93
C THR A 174 6.05 5.75 25.57
N MET A 175 6.50 4.56 25.97
CA MET A 175 7.84 4.07 25.66
C MET A 175 8.03 3.87 24.14
N LEU A 176 7.10 3.20 23.47
CA LEU A 176 7.20 2.96 22.02
C LEU A 176 7.25 4.26 21.22
N LEU A 177 6.44 5.26 21.59
CA LEU A 177 6.42 6.55 20.90
C LEU A 177 7.67 7.37 21.17
N ASN A 178 8.14 7.44 22.43
CA ASN A 178 9.18 8.38 22.84
C ASN A 178 10.59 7.82 22.81
N VAL A 179 10.76 6.49 22.83
CA VAL A 179 12.09 5.83 22.84
C VAL A 179 12.41 5.21 21.47
N PHE A 180 11.42 4.66 20.80
CA PHE A 180 11.60 3.98 19.50
C PHE A 180 11.18 4.85 18.31
N TYR A 181 9.90 5.24 18.24
CA TYR A 181 9.37 5.88 17.06
C TYR A 181 9.99 7.25 16.80
N LYS A 182 9.74 8.23 17.69
CA LYS A 182 10.09 9.63 17.44
C LYS A 182 11.59 9.88 17.27
N PRO A 183 12.47 9.41 18.17
CA PRO A 183 13.89 9.69 18.04
C PRO A 183 14.63 8.82 17.02
N LEU A 184 14.08 7.67 16.64
CA LEU A 184 14.79 6.68 15.83
C LEU A 184 14.05 6.31 14.54
N ASN A 185 12.88 5.70 14.61
CA ASN A 185 12.24 5.19 13.39
C ASN A 185 11.78 6.30 12.44
N GLU A 186 11.11 7.34 12.97
CA GLU A 186 10.70 8.51 12.19
C GLU A 186 11.93 9.24 11.65
N ARG A 187 12.92 9.50 12.51
CA ARG A 187 14.16 10.16 12.10
C ARG A 187 14.84 9.38 10.97
N PHE A 188 14.94 8.05 11.09
CA PHE A 188 15.61 7.25 10.08
C PHE A 188 14.89 7.29 8.73
N LEU A 189 13.57 7.19 8.72
CA LEU A 189 12.79 7.12 7.49
C LEU A 189 12.61 8.48 6.79
N ILE A 190 12.29 9.53 7.55
CA ILE A 190 11.86 10.82 6.98
C ILE A 190 12.54 12.06 7.58
N GLY A 191 13.41 11.88 8.58
CA GLY A 191 13.98 13.01 9.33
C GLY A 191 12.99 13.67 10.27
N ASN A 192 13.49 14.36 11.27
CA ASN A 192 12.69 15.14 12.23
C ASN A 192 13.58 16.15 12.97
N GLU A 193 13.09 16.70 14.10
CA GLU A 193 13.83 17.65 14.94
C GLU A 193 15.15 17.11 15.53
N PHE A 194 15.38 15.79 15.51
CA PHE A 194 16.62 15.16 15.97
C PHE A 194 17.67 15.00 14.86
N GLY A 195 17.33 15.29 13.60
CA GLY A 195 18.24 15.24 12.46
C GLY A 195 17.58 14.83 11.14
N GLY A 196 18.37 14.81 10.07
CA GLY A 196 17.93 14.37 8.76
C GLY A 196 17.66 12.86 8.69
N ASP A 197 17.03 12.43 7.59
CA ASP A 197 16.77 11.03 7.34
C ASP A 197 18.08 10.22 7.21
N HIS A 198 17.96 8.89 7.30
CA HIS A 198 19.09 7.96 7.12
C HIS A 198 20.34 8.35 7.91
N ASN A 199 20.14 8.88 9.12
CA ASN A 199 21.23 9.30 10.02
C ASN A 199 22.19 10.30 9.36
N ASP A 200 21.64 11.25 8.58
CA ASP A 200 22.36 12.27 7.82
C ASP A 200 23.32 11.71 6.74
N ALA A 201 23.16 10.45 6.38
CA ALA A 201 23.88 9.82 5.29
C ALA A 201 23.16 10.02 3.93
N TYR A 202 23.84 9.64 2.83
CA TYR A 202 23.19 9.60 1.53
C TYR A 202 21.99 8.63 1.57
N ILE A 203 20.87 8.99 0.94
CA ILE A 203 19.58 8.27 1.05
C ILE A 203 19.67 6.76 0.74
N GLN A 204 20.61 6.35 -0.12
CA GLN A 204 20.80 4.94 -0.50
C GLN A 204 21.96 4.27 0.27
N ASN A 205 22.57 4.92 1.27
CA ASN A 205 23.71 4.39 2.00
C ASN A 205 23.37 3.09 2.75
N TYR A 206 22.20 3.04 3.34
CA TYR A 206 21.78 1.86 4.10
C TYR A 206 21.11 0.83 3.19
N TRP A 207 21.32 -0.44 3.51
CA TRP A 207 20.71 -1.56 2.80
C TRP A 207 19.21 -1.63 3.06
N ALA A 208 18.47 -2.32 2.17
CA ALA A 208 17.01 -2.44 2.24
C ALA A 208 16.49 -2.89 3.61
N ASN A 209 17.19 -3.82 4.28
CA ASN A 209 16.76 -4.32 5.59
C ASN A 209 16.68 -3.23 6.69
N TRP A 210 17.46 -2.15 6.60
CA TRP A 210 17.43 -1.05 7.57
C TRP A 210 16.15 -0.24 7.47
N ASP A 211 15.75 0.16 6.26
CA ASP A 211 14.47 0.83 6.04
C ASP A 211 13.30 -0.07 6.44
N LEU A 212 13.36 -1.35 6.01
CA LEU A 212 12.31 -2.33 6.29
C LEU A 212 12.12 -2.57 7.78
N ALA A 213 13.21 -2.64 8.56
CA ALA A 213 13.12 -2.76 10.02
C ALA A 213 12.40 -1.54 10.63
N ASN A 214 12.80 -0.31 10.23
CA ASN A 214 12.18 0.91 10.73
C ASN A 214 10.73 1.08 10.25
N MET A 215 10.40 0.67 9.02
CA MET A 215 9.01 0.62 8.54
C MET A 215 8.16 -0.38 9.34
N ALA A 216 8.69 -1.58 9.62
CA ALA A 216 7.98 -2.58 10.40
C ALA A 216 7.64 -2.07 11.81
N ALA A 217 8.60 -1.39 12.46
CA ALA A 217 8.35 -0.74 13.75
C ALA A 217 7.31 0.38 13.63
N THR A 218 7.43 1.25 12.62
CA THR A 218 6.49 2.37 12.39
C THR A 218 5.06 1.87 12.19
N VAL A 219 4.87 0.84 11.35
CA VAL A 219 3.54 0.24 11.12
C VAL A 219 2.99 -0.39 12.39
N ALA A 220 3.80 -1.21 13.10
CA ALA A 220 3.36 -1.90 14.32
C ALA A 220 3.04 -0.93 15.47
N ILE A 221 3.87 0.09 15.69
CA ILE A 221 3.66 1.12 16.70
C ILE A 221 2.42 1.95 16.36
N GLY A 222 2.24 2.30 15.09
CA GLY A 222 1.05 3.02 14.62
C GLY A 222 -0.25 2.28 14.96
N ILE A 223 -0.29 0.97 14.73
CA ILE A 223 -1.46 0.12 15.07
C ILE A 223 -1.61 0.04 16.59
N PHE A 224 -0.56 -0.35 17.34
CA PHE A 224 -0.66 -0.54 18.78
C PHE A 224 -1.09 0.73 19.52
N CYS A 225 -0.61 1.90 19.12
CA CYS A 225 -0.89 3.18 19.76
C CYS A 225 -2.12 3.91 19.18
N ASP A 226 -2.93 3.27 18.32
CA ASP A 226 -4.08 3.90 17.65
C ASP A 226 -3.71 5.19 16.88
N ARG A 227 -2.49 5.24 16.32
CA ARG A 227 -1.92 6.39 15.60
C ARG A 227 -1.92 6.13 14.09
N ARG A 228 -3.04 6.46 13.45
CA ARG A 228 -3.21 6.30 11.99
C ARG A 228 -2.17 7.09 11.20
N ASP A 229 -1.83 8.27 11.65
CA ASP A 229 -0.78 9.12 11.06
C ASP A 229 0.59 8.42 11.02
N ILE A 230 0.96 7.69 12.09
CA ILE A 230 2.21 6.92 12.16
C ILE A 230 2.14 5.70 11.22
N TYR A 231 1.05 4.96 11.26
CA TYR A 231 0.82 3.83 10.36
C TYR A 231 0.93 4.24 8.89
N ASP A 232 0.27 5.34 8.52
CA ASP A 232 0.25 5.84 7.14
C ASP A 232 1.66 6.25 6.68
N ILE A 233 2.52 6.79 7.55
CA ILE A 233 3.93 7.06 7.23
C ILE A 233 4.64 5.77 6.83
N GLY A 234 4.49 4.68 7.59
CA GLY A 234 5.11 3.40 7.29
C GLY A 234 4.62 2.79 5.96
N VAL A 235 3.30 2.81 5.73
CA VAL A 235 2.67 2.31 4.50
C VAL A 235 3.06 3.14 3.28
N GLU A 236 3.07 4.47 3.41
CA GLU A 236 3.48 5.35 2.32
C GLU A 236 4.99 5.21 2.02
N TYR A 237 5.82 5.05 3.05
CA TYR A 237 7.24 4.79 2.83
C TYR A 237 7.49 3.43 2.16
N TYR A 238 6.75 2.38 2.54
CA TYR A 238 6.79 1.09 1.86
C TYR A 238 6.53 1.22 0.36
N LYS A 239 5.50 1.99 0.00
CA LYS A 239 5.09 2.18 -1.39
C LYS A 239 6.02 3.11 -2.17
N HIS A 240 6.55 4.15 -1.52
CA HIS A 240 7.06 5.34 -2.20
C HIS A 240 8.30 5.95 -1.57
N GLY A 241 8.84 5.37 -0.51
CA GLY A 241 10.04 5.85 0.17
C GLY A 241 11.23 5.98 -0.77
N ALA A 242 12.10 6.92 -0.48
CA ALA A 242 13.29 7.20 -1.31
C ALA A 242 14.45 6.23 -1.02
N GLY A 243 14.49 5.63 0.18
CA GLY A 243 15.55 4.71 0.58
C GLY A 243 15.40 3.31 -0.03
N ASN A 244 16.38 2.48 0.22
CA ASN A 244 16.51 1.16 -0.40
C ASN A 244 15.42 0.15 0.02
N GLY A 245 14.71 0.36 1.12
CA GLY A 245 13.69 -0.57 1.60
C GLY A 245 12.29 -0.36 1.02
N SER A 246 12.00 0.73 0.30
CA SER A 246 10.72 0.85 -0.39
C SER A 246 10.59 -0.23 -1.45
N ILE A 247 9.38 -0.70 -1.74
CA ILE A 247 9.16 -1.91 -2.55
C ILE A 247 9.85 -1.87 -3.92
N TYR A 248 9.98 -0.71 -4.55
CA TYR A 248 10.61 -0.60 -5.86
C TYR A 248 12.13 -0.52 -5.77
N ASN A 249 12.67 0.03 -4.69
CA ASN A 249 14.12 0.10 -4.47
C ASN A 249 14.65 -1.21 -3.89
N ALA A 250 13.90 -1.87 -3.01
CA ALA A 250 14.23 -3.21 -2.49
C ALA A 250 14.16 -4.29 -3.58
N ILE A 251 13.32 -4.08 -4.60
CA ILE A 251 13.10 -5.02 -5.70
C ILE A 251 13.29 -4.27 -7.03
N PRO A 252 14.53 -3.91 -7.39
CA PRO A 252 14.80 -2.98 -8.50
C PRO A 252 14.54 -3.58 -9.88
N PHE A 253 14.72 -4.89 -10.06
CA PHE A 253 14.67 -5.52 -11.38
C PHE A 253 13.59 -6.59 -11.47
N LEU A 254 12.78 -6.51 -12.52
CA LEU A 254 11.88 -7.58 -12.95
C LEU A 254 12.55 -8.37 -14.08
N HIS A 255 12.61 -9.69 -13.91
CA HIS A 255 13.21 -10.58 -14.91
C HIS A 255 12.14 -11.33 -15.72
N PRO A 256 12.47 -11.77 -16.93
CA PRO A 256 11.63 -12.69 -17.68
C PRO A 256 11.27 -13.95 -16.85
N GLY A 257 10.08 -14.49 -17.04
CA GLY A 257 9.63 -15.67 -16.28
C GLY A 257 9.04 -15.37 -14.91
N GLY A 258 8.79 -14.08 -14.58
CA GLY A 258 8.04 -13.71 -13.40
C GLY A 258 8.86 -13.57 -12.11
N LEU A 259 10.17 -13.67 -12.17
CA LEU A 259 11.07 -13.43 -11.03
C LEU A 259 11.44 -11.96 -10.89
N ALA A 260 11.80 -11.53 -9.66
CA ALA A 260 12.29 -10.18 -9.41
C ALA A 260 13.49 -10.19 -8.46
N GLN A 261 14.54 -9.45 -8.80
CA GLN A 261 15.78 -9.42 -8.04
C GLN A 261 15.64 -8.57 -6.79
N TRP A 262 16.07 -9.13 -5.66
CA TRP A 262 16.17 -8.42 -4.39
C TRP A 262 17.45 -7.58 -4.33
N GLN A 263 17.37 -6.37 -3.79
CA GLN A 263 18.46 -5.39 -3.74
C GLN A 263 19.75 -5.93 -3.09
N GLU A 264 19.64 -6.72 -2.03
CA GLU A 264 20.79 -7.27 -1.31
C GLU A 264 21.26 -8.64 -1.81
N SER A 265 20.68 -9.17 -2.89
CA SER A 265 21.00 -10.53 -3.36
C SER A 265 22.44 -10.68 -3.85
N GLY A 266 23.09 -9.60 -4.22
CA GLY A 266 24.52 -9.57 -4.52
C GLY A 266 25.43 -9.35 -3.31
N ARG A 267 24.87 -8.97 -2.15
CA ARG A 267 25.59 -8.78 -0.89
C ARG A 267 25.82 -10.11 -0.15
N ASP A 268 24.76 -10.73 0.33
CA ASP A 268 24.74 -12.04 0.98
C ASP A 268 23.28 -12.52 1.14
N GLN A 269 23.09 -13.81 1.41
CA GLN A 269 21.77 -14.41 1.56
C GLN A 269 21.12 -14.24 2.94
N PRO A 270 21.87 -14.16 4.06
CA PRO A 270 21.30 -13.85 5.37
C PRO A 270 20.55 -12.52 5.41
N HIS A 271 21.15 -11.44 4.90
CA HIS A 271 20.48 -10.13 4.85
C HIS A 271 19.37 -10.09 3.79
N THR A 272 19.58 -10.76 2.65
CA THR A 272 18.52 -10.95 1.64
C THR A 272 17.26 -11.56 2.26
N GLN A 273 17.39 -12.66 3.02
CA GLN A 273 16.26 -13.30 3.68
C GLN A 273 15.71 -12.49 4.87
N LEU A 274 16.56 -11.71 5.57
CA LEU A 274 16.11 -10.76 6.58
C LEU A 274 15.15 -9.72 5.97
N GLY A 275 15.54 -9.12 4.85
CA GLY A 275 14.71 -8.15 4.14
C GLY A 275 13.40 -8.74 3.65
N ILE A 276 13.41 -9.95 3.09
CA ILE A 276 12.21 -10.70 2.70
C ILE A 276 11.27 -10.91 3.91
N GLY A 277 11.81 -11.32 5.06
CA GLY A 277 11.01 -11.53 6.27
C GLY A 277 10.41 -10.25 6.84
N LEU A 278 11.16 -9.16 6.86
CA LEU A 278 10.66 -7.85 7.31
C LEU A 278 9.56 -7.31 6.39
N MET A 279 9.75 -7.42 5.07
CA MET A 279 8.72 -7.02 4.09
C MET A 279 7.46 -7.89 4.23
N ALA A 280 7.60 -9.21 4.46
CA ALA A 280 6.48 -10.10 4.74
C ALA A 280 5.74 -9.69 6.02
N SER A 281 6.46 -9.33 7.08
CA SER A 281 5.86 -8.86 8.34
C SER A 281 5.07 -7.57 8.16
N ILE A 282 5.61 -6.59 7.41
CA ILE A 282 4.89 -5.36 7.08
C ILE A 282 3.61 -5.67 6.30
N ASN A 283 3.71 -6.55 5.30
CA ASN A 283 2.57 -6.94 4.48
C ASN A 283 1.48 -7.67 5.28
N GLU A 284 1.86 -8.54 6.24
CA GLU A 284 0.90 -9.24 7.10
C GLU A 284 0.20 -8.29 8.07
N MET A 285 0.95 -7.36 8.67
CA MET A 285 0.39 -6.33 9.55
C MET A 285 -0.61 -5.44 8.81
N ALA A 286 -0.25 -5.00 7.62
CA ALA A 286 -1.13 -4.20 6.76
C ALA A 286 -2.37 -5.00 6.32
N TRP A 287 -2.20 -6.28 5.94
CA TRP A 287 -3.31 -7.18 5.58
C TRP A 287 -4.34 -7.30 6.71
N ASN A 288 -3.88 -7.45 7.94
CA ASN A 288 -4.76 -7.56 9.09
C ASN A 288 -5.54 -6.27 9.38
N GLN A 289 -5.08 -5.14 8.85
CA GLN A 289 -5.76 -3.84 8.91
C GLN A 289 -6.55 -3.52 7.63
N GLY A 290 -6.61 -4.44 6.67
CA GLY A 290 -7.37 -4.29 5.43
C GLY A 290 -6.58 -3.73 4.24
N ASP A 291 -5.27 -3.46 4.39
CA ASP A 291 -4.39 -2.96 3.33
C ASP A 291 -3.62 -4.10 2.64
N ASP A 292 -3.88 -4.37 1.36
CA ASP A 292 -3.20 -5.42 0.58
C ASP A 292 -1.84 -4.96 0.03
N LEU A 293 -0.82 -4.89 0.89
CA LEU A 293 0.54 -4.62 0.46
C LEU A 293 1.20 -5.84 -0.23
N TYR A 294 0.74 -7.05 0.05
CA TYR A 294 1.18 -8.26 -0.66
C TYR A 294 0.89 -8.20 -2.16
N GLY A 295 -0.29 -7.68 -2.53
CA GLY A 295 -0.71 -7.51 -3.93
C GLY A 295 -0.12 -6.27 -4.62
N TRP A 296 0.52 -5.37 -3.86
CA TRP A 296 1.01 -4.09 -4.37
C TRP A 296 1.98 -4.27 -5.55
N ALA A 297 1.94 -3.34 -6.51
CA ALA A 297 2.79 -3.35 -7.70
C ALA A 297 2.74 -4.68 -8.47
N ASN A 298 1.55 -5.25 -8.64
CA ASN A 298 1.31 -6.52 -9.33
C ASN A 298 2.08 -7.70 -8.71
N ASN A 299 1.90 -7.87 -7.40
CA ASN A 299 2.57 -8.90 -6.60
C ASN A 299 4.11 -8.84 -6.72
N ARG A 300 4.68 -7.63 -6.72
CA ARG A 300 6.14 -7.46 -6.88
C ARG A 300 6.91 -8.21 -5.79
N PHE A 301 6.39 -8.23 -4.56
CA PHE A 301 6.98 -8.98 -3.46
C PHE A 301 6.97 -10.49 -3.69
N LEU A 302 5.87 -11.06 -4.21
CA LEU A 302 5.80 -12.47 -4.59
C LEU A 302 6.95 -12.88 -5.51
N ARG A 303 7.19 -12.08 -6.54
CA ARG A 303 8.23 -12.34 -7.55
C ARG A 303 9.63 -12.33 -6.94
N ALA A 304 9.87 -11.44 -5.98
CA ALA A 304 11.14 -11.37 -5.26
C ALA A 304 11.29 -12.54 -4.27
N ALA A 305 10.24 -12.90 -3.57
CA ALA A 305 10.25 -14.06 -2.66
C ALA A 305 10.49 -15.37 -3.45
N GLU A 306 9.86 -15.56 -4.62
CA GLU A 306 10.14 -16.69 -5.53
C GLU A 306 11.59 -16.69 -6.01
N TYR A 307 12.15 -15.51 -6.35
CA TYR A 307 13.56 -15.37 -6.76
C TYR A 307 14.51 -15.81 -5.63
N VAL A 308 14.32 -15.29 -4.42
CA VAL A 308 15.17 -15.59 -3.27
C VAL A 308 15.01 -17.05 -2.83
N ALA A 309 13.78 -17.56 -2.82
CA ALA A 309 13.52 -18.96 -2.50
C ALA A 309 14.19 -19.91 -3.52
N LYS A 310 14.05 -19.63 -4.81
CA LYS A 310 14.67 -20.40 -5.90
C LYS A 310 16.17 -20.56 -5.68
N TYR A 311 16.87 -19.43 -5.50
CA TYR A 311 18.32 -19.45 -5.28
C TYR A 311 18.71 -20.20 -3.99
N ASN A 312 18.01 -19.94 -2.89
CA ASN A 312 18.29 -20.57 -1.61
C ASN A 312 17.81 -22.04 -1.53
N ASN A 313 17.04 -22.53 -2.49
CA ASN A 313 16.73 -23.97 -2.66
C ASN A 313 17.80 -24.71 -3.49
N GLY A 314 18.86 -24.02 -3.91
CA GLY A 314 19.99 -24.65 -4.61
C GLY A 314 19.96 -24.52 -6.13
N ASP A 315 18.99 -23.79 -6.70
CA ASP A 315 18.93 -23.56 -8.15
C ASP A 315 19.82 -22.36 -8.54
N ASP A 316 20.87 -22.62 -9.31
CA ASP A 316 21.81 -21.60 -9.79
C ASP A 316 21.28 -20.82 -11.00
N ASN A 317 20.23 -21.31 -11.65
CA ASN A 317 19.65 -20.65 -12.82
C ASN A 317 18.70 -19.52 -12.39
N VAL A 318 19.29 -18.48 -11.80
CA VAL A 318 18.61 -17.27 -11.35
C VAL A 318 19.24 -16.06 -12.05
N PRO A 319 18.46 -15.27 -12.80
CA PRO A 319 19.01 -14.11 -13.51
C PRO A 319 19.50 -13.04 -12.53
N PHE A 320 20.56 -12.34 -12.89
CA PHE A 320 21.09 -11.23 -12.10
C PHE A 320 21.43 -10.04 -13.01
N ALA A 321 20.94 -8.87 -12.64
CA ALA A 321 21.31 -7.59 -13.23
C ALA A 321 22.25 -6.86 -12.27
N THR A 322 23.29 -6.24 -12.81
CA THR A 322 24.21 -5.38 -12.03
C THR A 322 23.41 -4.33 -11.26
N TYR A 323 23.67 -4.21 -9.96
CA TYR A 323 23.04 -3.25 -9.09
C TYR A 323 24.05 -2.24 -8.57
N GLU A 324 23.70 -0.97 -8.67
CA GLU A 324 24.52 0.15 -8.18
C GLU A 324 23.74 0.97 -7.15
N TRP A 325 24.40 1.39 -6.08
CA TRP A 325 23.82 2.27 -5.06
C TRP A 325 24.86 3.28 -4.54
N GLY A 326 24.37 4.35 -3.92
CA GLY A 326 25.24 5.34 -3.28
C GLY A 326 25.55 4.99 -1.83
N SER A 327 26.76 5.23 -1.38
CA SER A 327 27.18 5.00 0.00
C SER A 327 27.84 6.23 0.64
N GLY A 328 27.92 6.24 1.98
CA GLY A 328 28.48 7.35 2.74
C GLY A 328 27.60 8.60 2.71
N THR A 329 28.17 9.75 2.98
CA THR A 329 27.49 11.05 2.99
C THR A 329 27.39 11.68 1.60
N ASN A 330 28.29 11.31 0.68
CA ASN A 330 28.40 11.88 -0.66
C ASN A 330 27.82 10.98 -1.77
N GLY A 331 27.25 9.79 -1.42
CA GLY A 331 26.67 8.87 -2.40
C GLY A 331 27.70 8.18 -3.30
N ALA A 332 28.89 7.87 -2.80
CA ALA A 332 29.91 7.14 -3.57
C ALA A 332 29.33 5.82 -4.10
N VAL A 333 29.48 5.61 -5.42
CA VAL A 333 28.88 4.45 -6.11
C VAL A 333 29.52 3.16 -5.65
N GLN A 334 28.68 2.20 -5.30
CA GLN A 334 29.02 0.82 -5.01
C GLN A 334 28.29 -0.10 -5.99
N THR A 335 28.92 -1.20 -6.39
CA THR A 335 28.42 -2.06 -7.45
C THR A 335 28.38 -3.52 -7.01
N GLN A 336 27.25 -4.18 -7.26
CA GLN A 336 27.10 -5.65 -7.19
C GLN A 336 26.94 -6.18 -8.62
N THR A 337 27.84 -7.06 -9.04
CA THR A 337 27.88 -7.59 -10.40
C THR A 337 27.38 -9.02 -10.53
N VAL A 338 27.20 -9.73 -9.42
CA VAL A 338 26.81 -11.16 -9.37
C VAL A 338 26.02 -11.44 -8.10
N ILE A 339 25.12 -12.41 -8.16
CA ILE A 339 24.43 -12.91 -6.98
C ILE A 339 25.44 -13.55 -6.02
N SER A 340 25.33 -13.22 -4.73
CA SER A 340 26.24 -13.76 -3.69
C SER A 340 25.78 -15.12 -3.19
N ASN A 341 26.74 -16.04 -3.02
CA ASN A 341 26.50 -17.33 -2.38
C ASN A 341 26.84 -17.33 -0.87
N ALA A 342 27.27 -16.19 -0.33
CA ALA A 342 27.59 -16.06 1.09
C ALA A 342 26.33 -16.30 1.95
N GLY A 343 26.40 -17.26 2.87
CA GLY A 343 25.27 -17.65 3.72
C GLY A 343 24.07 -18.25 2.97
N ARG A 344 24.27 -18.76 1.75
CA ARG A 344 23.23 -19.45 0.98
C ARG A 344 22.68 -20.63 1.78
N ASN A 345 21.38 -20.81 1.73
CA ASN A 345 20.61 -21.82 2.48
C ASN A 345 20.47 -21.52 3.98
N GLU A 346 20.86 -20.36 4.47
CA GLU A 346 20.50 -19.97 5.84
C GLU A 346 18.98 -20.14 6.06
N MET A 347 18.62 -20.65 7.23
CA MET A 347 17.23 -20.96 7.56
C MET A 347 16.66 -19.85 8.43
N ARG A 348 15.90 -18.91 7.82
CA ARG A 348 15.12 -17.91 8.54
C ARG A 348 13.65 -18.29 8.60
N PRO A 349 12.98 -18.12 9.77
CA PRO A 349 11.60 -18.55 9.98
C PRO A 349 10.60 -17.52 9.45
N VAL A 350 10.48 -17.39 8.13
CA VAL A 350 9.65 -16.38 7.46
C VAL A 350 8.81 -16.95 6.32
N TRP A 351 9.05 -18.19 5.92
CA TRP A 351 8.53 -18.74 4.68
C TRP A 351 7.11 -19.27 4.77
N GLU A 352 6.68 -19.75 5.95
CA GLU A 352 5.31 -20.17 6.18
C GLU A 352 4.32 -19.02 6.07
N MET A 353 4.67 -17.82 6.56
CA MET A 353 3.85 -16.61 6.42
C MET A 353 3.61 -16.31 4.93
N ILE A 354 4.68 -16.25 4.14
CA ILE A 354 4.64 -15.93 2.71
C ILE A 354 3.88 -17.01 1.92
N TYR A 355 4.19 -18.28 2.18
CA TYR A 355 3.53 -19.42 1.53
C TYR A 355 2.03 -19.41 1.77
N ASN A 356 1.62 -19.33 3.04
CA ASN A 356 0.19 -19.38 3.39
C ASN A 356 -0.59 -18.18 2.87
N HIS A 357 0.03 -17.02 2.75
CA HIS A 357 -0.62 -15.89 2.12
C HIS A 357 -0.87 -16.16 0.63
N TYR A 358 0.19 -16.38 -0.13
CA TYR A 358 0.04 -16.45 -1.60
C TYR A 358 -0.62 -17.75 -2.08
N ALA A 359 -0.24 -18.90 -1.52
CA ALA A 359 -0.83 -20.18 -1.91
C ALA A 359 -2.23 -20.39 -1.34
N ASN A 360 -2.38 -20.25 -0.01
CA ASN A 360 -3.60 -20.67 0.67
C ASN A 360 -4.67 -19.56 0.76
N ARG A 361 -4.28 -18.30 0.95
CA ARG A 361 -5.24 -17.18 0.91
C ARG A 361 -5.57 -16.75 -0.52
N LYS A 362 -4.56 -16.59 -1.38
CA LYS A 362 -4.74 -16.00 -2.72
C LYS A 362 -4.88 -17.03 -3.84
N GLY A 363 -4.59 -18.32 -3.59
CA GLY A 363 -4.67 -19.39 -4.60
C GLY A 363 -3.64 -19.27 -5.72
N LEU A 364 -2.53 -18.57 -5.49
CA LEU A 364 -1.49 -18.35 -6.49
C LEU A 364 -0.47 -19.50 -6.51
N SER A 365 0.13 -19.75 -7.68
CA SER A 365 1.24 -20.71 -7.82
C SER A 365 2.54 -20.10 -7.28
N VAL A 366 3.17 -20.78 -6.33
CA VAL A 366 4.38 -20.32 -5.64
C VAL A 366 5.38 -21.48 -5.45
N PRO A 367 5.88 -22.08 -6.53
CA PRO A 367 6.61 -23.35 -6.46
C PRO A 367 7.89 -23.28 -5.63
N HIS A 368 8.66 -22.20 -5.71
CA HIS A 368 9.93 -22.08 -4.99
C HIS A 368 9.72 -21.72 -3.53
N ILE A 369 8.76 -20.83 -3.21
CA ILE A 369 8.35 -20.52 -1.84
C ILE A 369 7.77 -21.77 -1.17
N ALA A 370 6.92 -22.53 -1.87
CA ALA A 370 6.34 -23.79 -1.35
C ALA A 370 7.43 -24.80 -0.98
N ALA A 371 8.41 -25.01 -1.87
CA ALA A 371 9.55 -25.90 -1.61
C ALA A 371 10.39 -25.40 -0.42
N ARG A 372 10.60 -24.09 -0.29
CA ARG A 372 11.36 -23.50 0.82
C ARG A 372 10.60 -23.63 2.16
N ALA A 373 9.32 -23.35 2.21
CA ALA A 373 8.49 -23.53 3.39
C ALA A 373 8.44 -25.01 3.81
N GLN A 374 8.27 -25.92 2.85
CA GLN A 374 8.28 -27.37 3.13
C GLN A 374 9.62 -27.86 3.72
N LEU A 375 10.75 -27.32 3.23
CA LEU A 375 12.08 -27.68 3.73
C LEU A 375 12.28 -27.25 5.20
N LEU A 376 11.67 -26.13 5.61
CA LEU A 376 11.81 -25.57 6.95
C LEU A 376 10.73 -26.06 7.93
N ARG A 377 9.70 -26.74 7.45
CA ARG A 377 8.57 -27.21 8.26
C ARG A 377 8.93 -28.38 9.19
N PRO A 378 8.65 -28.31 10.50
CA PRO A 378 7.98 -27.19 11.17
C PRO A 378 8.93 -26.02 11.39
N GLU A 379 8.47 -24.81 10.94
CA GLU A 379 9.20 -23.57 11.09
C GLU A 379 9.08 -23.08 12.55
N GLY A 380 10.20 -23.04 13.26
CA GLY A 380 10.30 -22.65 14.66
C GLY A 380 10.59 -21.16 14.84
N GLY A 381 11.13 -20.79 16.00
CA GLY A 381 11.46 -19.43 16.35
C GLY A 381 12.75 -19.30 17.14
N PRO A 382 13.06 -18.11 17.66
CA PRO A 382 14.22 -17.90 18.51
C PRO A 382 14.23 -18.84 19.69
N ASN A 383 15.42 -19.36 20.03
CA ASN A 383 15.64 -20.16 21.24
C ASN A 383 17.00 -19.81 21.87
N SER A 384 17.22 -20.20 23.13
CA SER A 384 18.42 -19.83 23.90
C SER A 384 19.72 -20.49 23.37
N ASN A 385 19.61 -21.47 22.48
CA ASN A 385 20.77 -22.13 21.87
C ASN A 385 21.28 -21.36 20.64
N SER A 386 20.53 -20.36 20.18
CA SER A 386 20.94 -19.47 19.12
C SER A 386 21.86 -18.39 19.68
N ALA A 387 23.16 -18.61 19.63
CA ALA A 387 24.17 -17.66 20.11
C ALA A 387 24.28 -16.41 19.20
N HIS A 388 23.63 -16.41 18.03
CA HIS A 388 23.75 -15.34 17.04
C HIS A 388 22.56 -14.38 17.10
N PRO A 389 22.77 -13.04 17.14
CA PRO A 389 21.69 -12.05 17.16
C PRO A 389 20.66 -12.21 16.04
N SER A 390 21.07 -12.65 14.86
CA SER A 390 20.17 -12.86 13.71
C SER A 390 19.02 -13.83 13.96
N ALA A 391 19.14 -14.74 14.93
CA ALA A 391 18.06 -15.65 15.33
C ALA A 391 16.87 -14.91 15.96
N PHE A 392 17.07 -13.67 16.45
CA PHE A 392 16.08 -12.86 17.14
C PHE A 392 15.54 -11.72 16.25
N ASP A 393 15.88 -11.68 14.96
CA ASP A 393 15.39 -10.66 14.05
C ASP A 393 13.90 -10.85 13.67
N GLN A 394 13.37 -12.06 13.82
CA GLN A 394 11.98 -12.44 13.57
C GLN A 394 11.34 -13.11 14.78
N THR A 395 10.00 -13.01 14.86
CA THR A 395 9.23 -13.68 15.94
C THR A 395 9.17 -15.19 15.78
N GLY A 396 9.22 -15.71 14.54
CA GLY A 396 9.25 -17.14 14.23
C GLY A 396 7.92 -17.88 14.44
N PHE A 397 8.01 -19.21 14.60
CA PHE A 397 6.89 -20.15 14.80
C PHE A 397 5.86 -20.16 13.64
N GLY A 398 6.32 -19.92 12.42
CA GLY A 398 5.46 -19.72 11.25
C GLY A 398 4.51 -20.88 10.98
N THR A 399 4.93 -22.14 11.18
CA THR A 399 4.07 -23.31 10.98
C THR A 399 2.86 -23.31 11.93
N LEU A 400 3.04 -22.90 13.19
CA LEU A 400 1.92 -22.75 14.13
C LEU A 400 1.02 -21.58 13.75
N LEU A 401 1.64 -20.43 13.46
CA LEU A 401 0.97 -19.13 13.41
C LEU A 401 0.25 -18.89 12.07
N TYR A 402 0.85 -19.27 10.96
CA TYR A 402 0.38 -18.87 9.62
C TYR A 402 -0.22 -20.00 8.79
N THR A 403 -0.10 -21.28 9.21
CA THR A 403 -0.78 -22.38 8.49
C THR A 403 -2.28 -22.10 8.35
N ARG A 404 -2.79 -22.28 7.13
CA ARG A 404 -4.20 -22.05 6.77
C ARG A 404 -4.67 -23.09 5.77
N PRO A 405 -5.97 -23.45 5.75
CA PRO A 405 -6.55 -24.25 4.67
C PRO A 405 -6.43 -23.51 3.33
N ALA A 406 -6.30 -24.27 2.26
CA ALA A 406 -6.39 -23.70 0.90
C ALA A 406 -7.75 -23.03 0.67
N GLY A 407 -7.74 -21.87 0.05
CA GLY A 407 -8.96 -21.10 -0.20
C GLY A 407 -9.47 -20.29 1.00
N SER A 408 -8.66 -20.18 2.07
CA SER A 408 -9.00 -19.41 3.28
C SER A 408 -8.96 -17.88 3.12
N GLY A 409 -8.94 -17.39 1.87
CA GLY A 409 -8.81 -15.97 1.54
C GLY A 409 -9.99 -15.14 2.00
N GLY A 410 -9.77 -14.26 2.97
CA GLY A 410 -10.54 -13.04 3.10
C GLY A 410 -10.11 -12.06 2.00
N THR A 411 -11.05 -11.38 1.38
CA THR A 411 -10.74 -10.27 0.48
C THR A 411 -10.30 -9.08 1.32
N ALA A 412 -9.01 -8.71 1.29
CA ALA A 412 -8.64 -7.37 1.67
C ALA A 412 -9.34 -6.42 0.69
N THR A 413 -10.16 -5.56 1.21
CA THR A 413 -10.67 -4.42 0.44
C THR A 413 -9.54 -3.41 0.36
N LEU A 414 -9.00 -3.20 -0.84
CA LEU A 414 -7.99 -2.17 -1.08
C LEU A 414 -8.55 -0.80 -0.67
N PRO A 415 -7.92 -0.08 0.27
CA PRO A 415 -8.15 1.34 0.39
C PRO A 415 -7.31 2.04 -0.67
N GLY A 416 -7.96 2.61 -1.62
CA GLY A 416 -7.43 3.33 -2.74
C GLY A 416 -8.26 2.93 -3.95
N GLY A 417 -9.34 3.66 -4.20
CA GLY A 417 -10.21 3.41 -5.34
C GLY A 417 -9.37 3.34 -6.60
N ASN A 418 -9.47 2.23 -7.35
CA ASN A 418 -8.99 2.20 -8.71
C ASN A 418 -9.53 3.44 -9.44
N ILE A 419 -8.65 4.16 -10.10
CA ILE A 419 -9.10 5.20 -11.03
C ILE A 419 -10.02 4.50 -12.03
N PRO A 420 -11.29 4.91 -12.16
CA PRO A 420 -12.19 4.26 -13.10
C PRO A 420 -11.65 4.32 -14.52
N ASP A 421 -11.90 3.28 -15.30
CA ASP A 421 -11.64 3.36 -16.75
C ASP A 421 -12.41 4.54 -17.33
N GLY A 422 -11.75 5.33 -18.16
CA GLY A 422 -12.37 6.52 -18.72
C GLY A 422 -11.38 7.44 -19.42
N THR A 423 -11.88 8.57 -19.90
CA THR A 423 -11.05 9.59 -20.53
C THR A 423 -10.84 10.76 -19.59
N TYR A 424 -9.59 11.18 -19.45
CA TYR A 424 -9.16 12.19 -18.50
C TYR A 424 -8.29 13.25 -19.16
N ARG A 425 -8.28 14.47 -18.59
CA ARG A 425 -7.16 15.39 -18.68
C ARG A 425 -6.25 15.15 -17.47
N LEU A 426 -4.95 15.16 -17.71
CA LEU A 426 -3.92 14.98 -16.68
C LEU A 426 -3.27 16.34 -16.44
N ILE A 427 -3.54 16.97 -15.28
CA ILE A 427 -3.16 18.35 -14.98
C ILE A 427 -2.01 18.35 -13.97
N VAL A 428 -0.87 18.91 -14.34
CA VAL A 428 0.28 19.02 -13.45
C VAL A 428 0.08 20.08 -12.36
N ARG A 429 0.49 19.74 -11.14
CA ARG A 429 0.20 20.54 -9.95
C ARG A 429 0.89 21.91 -9.94
N HIS A 430 2.14 22.00 -10.41
CA HIS A 430 2.94 23.23 -10.28
C HIS A 430 2.49 24.37 -11.21
N THR A 431 1.88 24.06 -12.38
CA THR A 431 1.46 25.06 -13.37
C THR A 431 -0.02 25.05 -13.68
N GLY A 432 -0.75 23.98 -13.31
CA GLY A 432 -2.13 23.78 -13.75
C GLY A 432 -2.27 23.48 -15.24
N LYS A 433 -1.18 23.15 -15.95
CA LYS A 433 -1.19 22.83 -17.38
C LYS A 433 -1.50 21.35 -17.61
N ALA A 434 -2.00 21.04 -18.81
CA ALA A 434 -2.38 19.69 -19.21
C ALA A 434 -1.18 18.93 -19.79
N LEU A 435 -1.17 17.61 -19.59
CA LEU A 435 -0.34 16.66 -20.33
C LEU A 435 -0.80 16.66 -21.79
N ASP A 436 0.09 17.00 -22.71
CA ASP A 436 -0.18 17.32 -24.11
C ASP A 436 0.68 16.49 -25.04
N ALA A 437 0.07 15.88 -26.05
CA ALA A 437 0.79 15.22 -27.13
C ALA A 437 1.12 16.22 -28.24
N ALA A 438 2.42 16.43 -28.52
CA ALA A 438 2.87 17.38 -29.54
C ALA A 438 2.56 16.94 -30.98
N GLY A 439 2.11 15.73 -31.19
CA GLY A 439 1.77 15.16 -32.49
C GLY A 439 1.02 13.84 -32.36
N THR A 440 0.82 13.12 -33.49
CA THR A 440 0.07 11.86 -33.50
C THR A 440 0.89 10.63 -33.94
N ALA A 441 2.15 10.83 -34.37
CA ALA A 441 3.02 9.76 -34.87
C ALA A 441 3.76 9.06 -33.70
N ASN A 442 4.32 7.87 -33.98
CA ASN A 442 5.30 7.25 -33.09
C ASN A 442 6.48 8.19 -32.86
N GLY A 443 6.94 8.30 -31.60
CA GLY A 443 8.02 9.21 -31.20
C GLY A 443 7.57 10.67 -30.97
N SER A 444 6.27 11.01 -31.15
CA SER A 444 5.78 12.35 -30.80
C SER A 444 5.97 12.64 -29.32
N ASN A 445 6.62 13.75 -29.00
CA ASN A 445 6.92 14.16 -27.64
C ASN A 445 5.68 14.40 -26.82
N ILE A 446 5.75 14.11 -25.54
CA ILE A 446 4.80 14.49 -24.51
C ILE A 446 5.37 15.71 -23.79
N ARG A 447 4.50 16.71 -23.56
CA ARG A 447 4.87 17.99 -22.97
C ARG A 447 3.75 18.50 -22.05
N GLN A 448 4.00 19.54 -21.29
CA GLN A 448 2.90 20.31 -20.69
C GLN A 448 2.47 21.45 -21.64
N TRP A 449 1.20 21.77 -21.63
CA TRP A 449 0.64 22.88 -22.40
C TRP A 449 -0.57 23.46 -21.71
N THR A 450 -0.82 24.77 -21.89
CA THR A 450 -2.04 25.42 -21.43
C THR A 450 -3.26 24.63 -21.90
N SER A 451 -4.19 24.32 -20.98
CA SER A 451 -5.38 23.52 -21.28
C SER A 451 -6.25 24.24 -22.32
N ASN A 452 -6.51 23.58 -23.45
CA ASN A 452 -7.29 24.12 -24.56
C ASN A 452 -8.53 23.30 -24.91
N GLY A 453 -8.78 22.19 -24.17
CA GLY A 453 -9.89 21.26 -24.41
C GLY A 453 -9.71 20.32 -25.59
N GLY A 454 -8.60 20.41 -26.33
CA GLY A 454 -8.32 19.59 -27.50
C GLY A 454 -8.14 18.11 -27.18
N THR A 455 -8.38 17.24 -28.17
CA THR A 455 -8.22 15.77 -28.02
C THR A 455 -6.77 15.34 -27.86
N ASN A 456 -5.80 16.19 -28.18
CA ASN A 456 -4.37 16.00 -27.92
C ASN A 456 -4.00 16.11 -26.41
N GLN A 457 -4.93 16.57 -25.58
CA GLN A 457 -4.81 16.67 -24.11
C GLN A 457 -5.73 15.69 -23.39
N GLN A 458 -6.33 14.75 -24.13
CA GLN A 458 -7.27 13.77 -23.61
C GLN A 458 -6.66 12.37 -23.68
N TRP A 459 -6.74 11.65 -22.55
CA TRP A 459 -6.09 10.38 -22.34
C TRP A 459 -7.09 9.36 -21.82
N THR A 460 -7.26 8.25 -22.54
CA THR A 460 -8.07 7.12 -22.08
C THR A 460 -7.22 6.21 -21.21
N LEU A 461 -7.62 6.05 -19.96
CA LEU A 461 -7.06 5.14 -19.00
C LEU A 461 -7.85 3.83 -19.05
N THR A 462 -7.14 2.70 -19.13
CA THR A 462 -7.73 1.37 -19.03
C THR A 462 -6.97 0.57 -17.99
N HIS A 463 -7.66 0.06 -16.99
CA HIS A 463 -7.09 -0.73 -15.91
C HIS A 463 -6.67 -2.11 -16.41
N LEU A 464 -5.44 -2.51 -16.13
CA LEU A 464 -4.83 -3.77 -16.57
C LEU A 464 -4.75 -4.83 -15.46
N GLY A 465 -5.29 -4.52 -14.28
CA GLY A 465 -5.10 -5.32 -13.07
C GLY A 465 -3.90 -4.84 -12.23
N GLY A 466 -3.89 -5.17 -10.93
CA GLY A 466 -2.76 -4.87 -10.03
C GLY A 466 -2.41 -3.39 -9.89
N GLY A 467 -3.39 -2.47 -10.04
CA GLY A 467 -3.14 -1.02 -9.95
C GLY A 467 -2.41 -0.43 -11.16
N GLN A 468 -2.29 -1.16 -12.25
CA GLN A 468 -1.64 -0.72 -13.49
C GLN A 468 -2.67 -0.30 -14.53
N TYR A 469 -2.28 0.67 -15.36
CA TYR A 469 -3.10 1.24 -16.43
C TYR A 469 -2.31 1.35 -17.72
N SER A 470 -2.98 1.13 -18.85
CA SER A 470 -2.55 1.69 -20.11
C SER A 470 -3.10 3.11 -20.26
N VAL A 471 -2.34 4.02 -20.85
CA VAL A 471 -2.72 5.41 -21.08
C VAL A 471 -2.66 5.67 -22.58
N LYS A 472 -3.81 5.88 -23.21
CA LYS A 472 -3.94 6.01 -24.67
C LYS A 472 -4.40 7.41 -25.05
N GLY A 473 -3.66 8.12 -25.90
CA GLY A 473 -4.04 9.43 -26.41
C GLY A 473 -5.28 9.35 -27.31
N VAL A 474 -6.31 10.14 -27.00
CA VAL A 474 -7.58 10.15 -27.76
C VAL A 474 -7.36 10.56 -29.21
N GLN A 475 -6.57 11.62 -29.45
CA GLN A 475 -6.30 12.10 -30.81
C GLN A 475 -5.51 11.12 -31.66
N SER A 476 -4.48 10.50 -31.05
CA SER A 476 -3.50 9.68 -31.79
C SER A 476 -3.88 8.21 -31.87
N GLY A 477 -4.69 7.71 -30.95
CA GLY A 477 -4.92 6.28 -30.76
C GLY A 477 -3.66 5.50 -30.32
N ARG A 478 -2.56 6.18 -29.95
CA ARG A 478 -1.30 5.59 -29.50
C ARG A 478 -1.18 5.64 -27.99
N PHE A 479 -0.29 4.80 -27.47
CA PHE A 479 -0.07 4.71 -26.02
C PHE A 479 1.01 5.69 -25.57
N LEU A 480 0.86 6.20 -24.37
CA LEU A 480 1.91 6.85 -23.62
C LEU A 480 3.05 5.81 -23.42
N ASP A 481 4.29 6.24 -23.64
CA ASP A 481 5.43 5.35 -23.75
C ASP A 481 6.69 6.06 -23.21
N ILE A 482 7.60 5.29 -22.61
CA ILE A 482 8.96 5.79 -22.33
C ILE A 482 9.87 5.40 -23.46
N ALA A 483 10.50 6.40 -24.07
CA ALA A 483 11.37 6.25 -25.22
C ALA A 483 12.42 5.14 -25.01
N SER A 484 12.43 4.16 -25.94
CA SER A 484 13.36 3.01 -25.94
C SER A 484 13.28 2.12 -24.67
N ALA A 485 12.22 2.21 -23.88
CA ALA A 485 12.09 1.58 -22.57
C ALA A 485 13.29 1.87 -21.64
N SER A 486 13.93 3.04 -21.81
CA SER A 486 15.11 3.42 -21.02
C SER A 486 14.75 3.49 -19.53
N PRO A 487 15.57 2.90 -18.64
CA PRO A 487 15.40 3.04 -17.20
C PRO A 487 16.02 4.34 -16.66
N ASP A 488 16.69 5.16 -17.49
CA ASP A 488 17.54 6.27 -17.07
C ASP A 488 16.72 7.50 -16.65
N HIS A 489 17.30 8.33 -15.79
CA HIS A 489 16.79 9.67 -15.52
C HIS A 489 16.84 10.53 -16.80
N GLY A 490 15.78 11.32 -17.02
CA GLY A 490 15.69 12.19 -18.20
C GLY A 490 15.13 11.52 -19.45
N ALA A 491 14.87 10.20 -19.43
CA ALA A 491 14.22 9.54 -20.56
C ALA A 491 12.83 10.15 -20.79
N LYS A 492 12.53 10.46 -22.05
CA LYS A 492 11.35 11.24 -22.43
C LYS A 492 10.10 10.37 -22.56
N PHE A 493 8.99 10.93 -22.18
CA PHE A 493 7.68 10.40 -22.53
C PHE A 493 7.39 10.73 -23.99
N ASN A 494 6.88 9.75 -24.71
CA ASN A 494 6.45 9.91 -26.10
C ASN A 494 5.17 9.12 -26.38
N LEU A 495 4.70 9.18 -27.62
CA LEU A 495 3.66 8.31 -28.14
C LEU A 495 4.26 7.14 -28.88
N TRP A 496 3.71 5.94 -28.68
CA TRP A 496 4.12 4.78 -29.46
C TRP A 496 2.93 3.82 -29.72
N THR A 497 3.06 3.01 -30.78
CA THR A 497 2.13 1.90 -31.04
C THR A 497 2.18 0.92 -29.86
N GLY A 498 1.01 0.41 -29.44
CA GLY A 498 0.93 -0.54 -28.33
C GLY A 498 1.77 -1.79 -28.57
N ASN A 499 2.67 -2.10 -27.67
CA ASN A 499 3.53 -3.29 -27.69
C ASN A 499 3.36 -4.16 -26.43
N GLY A 500 2.55 -3.73 -25.46
CA GLY A 500 2.31 -4.43 -24.20
C GLY A 500 3.48 -4.43 -23.20
N GLY A 501 4.57 -3.69 -23.51
CA GLY A 501 5.73 -3.56 -22.64
C GLY A 501 5.44 -2.80 -21.35
N ASP A 502 6.27 -3.00 -20.33
CA ASP A 502 6.11 -2.34 -19.03
C ASP A 502 6.42 -0.84 -19.08
N ASN A 503 7.08 -0.36 -20.14
CA ASN A 503 7.28 1.05 -20.45
C ASN A 503 6.01 1.75 -20.98
N GLN A 504 4.94 1.00 -21.27
CA GLN A 504 3.62 1.49 -21.65
C GLN A 504 2.54 1.20 -20.58
N LYS A 505 2.96 0.69 -19.42
CA LYS A 505 2.09 0.47 -18.26
C LYS A 505 2.47 1.45 -17.17
N PHE A 506 1.47 2.05 -16.54
CA PHE A 506 1.65 3.10 -15.56
C PHE A 506 0.86 2.80 -14.29
N ALA A 507 1.47 3.09 -13.14
CA ALA A 507 0.77 3.20 -11.87
C ALA A 507 0.43 4.67 -11.60
N PHE A 508 -0.79 4.94 -11.16
CA PHE A 508 -1.23 6.26 -10.68
C PHE A 508 -1.19 6.24 -9.16
N ILE A 509 -0.11 6.74 -8.61
CA ILE A 509 0.20 6.62 -7.20
C ILE A 509 -0.25 7.89 -6.48
N PRO A 510 -1.17 7.82 -5.48
CA PRO A 510 -1.60 8.99 -4.74
C PRO A 510 -0.43 9.81 -4.19
N ALA A 511 -0.50 11.13 -4.37
CA ALA A 511 0.47 12.09 -3.87
C ALA A 511 -0.16 13.14 -2.93
N GLY A 512 -1.34 12.80 -2.39
CA GLY A 512 -2.14 13.68 -1.52
C GLY A 512 -2.97 14.73 -2.27
N ASN A 513 -4.02 15.24 -1.62
CA ASN A 513 -4.86 16.34 -2.13
C ASN A 513 -5.45 16.10 -3.54
N GLY A 514 -5.79 14.86 -3.89
CA GLY A 514 -6.34 14.49 -5.21
C GLY A 514 -5.31 14.47 -6.36
N TYR A 515 -4.02 14.57 -6.04
CA TYR A 515 -2.94 14.42 -7.01
C TYR A 515 -2.35 13.01 -7.00
N HIS A 516 -1.77 12.61 -8.14
CA HIS A 516 -1.13 11.32 -8.36
C HIS A 516 0.23 11.49 -9.04
N ARG A 517 1.11 10.54 -8.86
CA ARG A 517 2.30 10.35 -9.68
C ARG A 517 1.95 9.42 -10.82
N ILE A 518 2.27 9.78 -12.05
CA ILE A 518 2.15 8.91 -13.23
C ILE A 518 3.48 8.18 -13.37
N THR A 519 3.52 6.92 -12.96
CA THR A 519 4.79 6.20 -12.76
C THR A 519 4.86 4.99 -13.69
N PRO A 520 5.81 4.96 -14.66
CA PRO A 520 6.03 3.79 -15.52
C PRO A 520 6.43 2.56 -14.70
N VAL A 521 5.86 1.39 -15.03
CA VAL A 521 6.10 0.14 -14.30
C VAL A 521 7.55 -0.33 -14.42
N HIS A 522 8.18 -0.16 -15.60
CA HIS A 522 9.54 -0.67 -15.86
C HIS A 522 10.64 0.07 -15.07
N SER A 523 10.49 1.39 -14.86
CA SER A 523 11.55 2.22 -14.28
C SER A 523 11.23 2.75 -12.88
N ASN A 524 9.96 2.77 -12.51
CA ASN A 524 9.43 3.38 -11.29
C ASN A 524 9.81 4.86 -11.09
N LYS A 525 10.10 5.58 -12.16
CA LYS A 525 10.44 7.01 -12.12
C LYS A 525 9.26 7.83 -12.64
N PRO A 526 8.59 8.63 -11.77
CA PRO A 526 7.38 9.33 -12.19
C PRO A 526 7.61 10.35 -13.29
N ALA A 527 6.52 10.67 -13.99
CA ALA A 527 6.45 11.76 -14.96
C ALA A 527 6.80 13.09 -14.28
N ASP A 528 7.79 13.75 -14.83
CA ASP A 528 8.42 14.97 -14.32
C ASP A 528 8.44 16.03 -15.44
N VAL A 529 7.99 17.23 -15.15
CA VAL A 529 8.17 18.34 -16.08
C VAL A 529 9.61 18.80 -16.04
N GLU A 530 10.31 18.62 -17.14
CA GLU A 530 11.75 18.89 -17.28
C GLU A 530 12.11 20.32 -16.82
N GLY A 531 13.13 20.39 -15.94
CA GLY A 531 13.65 21.65 -15.42
C GLY A 531 12.66 22.42 -14.53
N ILE A 532 11.58 21.80 -14.06
CA ILE A 532 10.46 22.45 -13.33
C ILE A 532 9.94 23.67 -14.12
N SER A 533 10.03 23.59 -15.43
CA SER A 533 9.68 24.70 -16.33
C SER A 533 8.18 25.05 -16.22
N ALA A 534 7.86 26.34 -16.19
CA ALA A 534 6.47 26.83 -16.26
C ALA A 534 6.01 27.10 -17.70
N ALA A 535 6.87 26.95 -18.71
CA ALA A 535 6.54 27.29 -20.09
C ALA A 535 5.66 26.23 -20.76
N ASP A 536 4.82 26.66 -21.72
CA ASP A 536 4.20 25.76 -22.68
C ASP A 536 5.30 25.09 -23.53
N GLY A 537 5.14 23.79 -23.80
CA GLY A 537 6.10 23.01 -24.57
C GLY A 537 7.19 22.34 -23.73
N ALA A 538 7.27 22.58 -22.42
CA ALA A 538 8.21 21.88 -21.58
C ALA A 538 7.94 20.36 -21.63
N LEU A 539 9.01 19.59 -21.90
CA LEU A 539 8.89 18.15 -22.12
C LEU A 539 8.63 17.41 -20.82
N ILE A 540 8.00 16.26 -20.95
CA ILE A 540 7.83 15.33 -19.84
C ILE A 540 8.89 14.25 -19.95
N GLN A 541 9.59 14.04 -18.85
CA GLN A 541 10.60 13.01 -18.68
C GLN A 541 10.28 12.13 -17.48
N GLN A 542 10.95 11.02 -17.34
CA GLN A 542 10.95 10.29 -16.08
C GLN A 542 12.10 10.77 -15.19
N TRP A 543 11.85 10.95 -13.91
CA TRP A 543 12.87 11.36 -12.95
C TRP A 543 12.60 10.71 -11.59
N ARG A 544 13.63 10.58 -10.72
CA ARG A 544 13.41 10.15 -9.34
C ARG A 544 12.35 11.04 -8.66
N TYR A 545 11.54 10.47 -7.81
CA TYR A 545 10.53 11.24 -7.09
C TYR A 545 11.18 12.14 -6.03
N LEU A 546 10.88 13.42 -6.08
CA LEU A 546 11.40 14.45 -5.17
C LEU A 546 10.30 15.12 -4.35
N SER A 547 9.09 14.58 -4.36
CA SER A 547 7.89 15.16 -3.75
C SER A 547 7.52 16.55 -4.29
N SER A 548 8.10 16.97 -5.39
CA SER A 548 7.89 18.29 -5.98
C SER A 548 6.62 18.34 -6.85
N ASN A 549 6.02 19.51 -6.94
CA ASN A 549 4.72 19.70 -7.61
C ASN A 549 4.75 19.45 -9.12
N ASN A 550 5.93 19.49 -9.77
CA ASN A 550 6.10 19.17 -11.19
C ASN A 550 6.04 17.67 -11.49
N GLN A 551 5.96 16.82 -10.46
CA GLN A 551 5.83 15.37 -10.54
C GLN A 551 4.45 14.87 -10.09
N GLN A 552 3.52 15.78 -9.83
CA GLN A 552 2.19 15.48 -9.28
C GLN A 552 1.11 15.94 -10.24
N TRP A 553 0.16 15.05 -10.54
CA TRP A 553 -0.83 15.20 -11.58
C TRP A 553 -2.24 14.95 -11.05
N ARG A 554 -3.17 15.84 -11.33
CA ARG A 554 -4.59 15.64 -11.05
C ARG A 554 -5.27 15.07 -12.29
N LEU A 555 -6.13 14.09 -12.09
CA LEU A 555 -6.97 13.52 -13.13
C LEU A 555 -8.31 14.25 -13.17
N GLU A 556 -8.59 14.89 -14.28
CA GLU A 556 -9.88 15.54 -14.52
C GLU A 556 -10.68 14.69 -15.51
N PRO A 557 -11.73 13.98 -15.09
CA PRO A 557 -12.52 13.17 -15.98
C PRO A 557 -13.17 14.04 -17.06
N ILE A 558 -13.14 13.55 -18.29
CA ILE A 558 -13.82 14.20 -19.40
C ILE A 558 -15.19 13.56 -19.52
N SER A 559 -16.23 14.38 -19.54
CA SER A 559 -17.58 13.90 -19.79
C SER A 559 -17.68 13.23 -21.16
N VAL A 560 -18.22 12.03 -21.18
CA VAL A 560 -18.54 11.33 -22.43
C VAL A 560 -20.04 11.09 -22.49
N ASN A 561 -20.62 11.27 -23.68
CA ASN A 561 -22.00 10.87 -23.90
C ASN A 561 -22.02 9.34 -24.05
N VAL A 562 -22.85 8.69 -23.24
CA VAL A 562 -23.00 7.23 -23.23
C VAL A 562 -24.46 6.82 -23.34
N ARG A 563 -24.69 5.62 -23.82
CA ARG A 563 -25.93 4.88 -23.64
C ARG A 563 -25.63 3.66 -22.78
N LEU A 564 -26.49 3.32 -21.85
CA LEU A 564 -26.37 2.14 -20.97
C LEU A 564 -27.27 1.02 -21.52
N GLN A 565 -26.67 0.07 -22.23
CA GLN A 565 -27.36 -1.11 -22.77
C GLN A 565 -27.51 -2.16 -21.67
N SER A 566 -28.70 -2.72 -21.52
CA SER A 566 -28.95 -3.81 -20.57
C SER A 566 -28.15 -5.07 -20.93
N HIS A 567 -27.60 -5.76 -19.94
CA HIS A 567 -26.85 -7.01 -20.15
C HIS A 567 -27.72 -8.16 -20.68
N ASN A 568 -28.91 -8.30 -20.16
CA ASN A 568 -29.86 -9.40 -20.50
C ASN A 568 -30.91 -9.04 -21.54
N PHE A 569 -31.06 -7.77 -21.91
CA PHE A 569 -31.93 -7.28 -22.98
C PHE A 569 -31.11 -6.43 -23.94
N LEU A 570 -30.43 -7.05 -24.89
CA LEU A 570 -29.46 -6.41 -25.78
C LEU A 570 -30.05 -5.37 -26.74
N ASP A 571 -31.38 -5.36 -26.93
CA ASP A 571 -32.09 -4.35 -27.70
C ASP A 571 -32.54 -3.13 -26.85
N ARG A 572 -32.34 -3.16 -25.52
CA ARG A 572 -32.86 -2.15 -24.61
C ARG A 572 -31.77 -1.33 -23.97
N TYR A 573 -32.07 -0.05 -23.81
CA TYR A 573 -31.17 0.96 -23.23
C TYR A 573 -31.88 1.67 -22.09
N VAL A 574 -31.11 2.05 -21.05
CA VAL A 574 -31.58 2.97 -20.01
C VAL A 574 -31.99 4.28 -20.68
N ARG A 575 -33.20 4.70 -20.39
CA ARG A 575 -33.76 5.97 -20.83
C ARG A 575 -34.62 6.59 -19.75
N HIS A 576 -34.98 7.87 -19.88
CA HIS A 576 -36.09 8.46 -19.15
C HIS A 576 -37.36 8.49 -20.03
N SER A 577 -38.52 8.31 -19.41
CA SER A 577 -39.84 8.54 -20.01
C SER A 577 -40.71 9.24 -18.99
N ASN A 578 -41.15 10.47 -19.28
CA ASN A 578 -41.76 11.37 -18.29
C ASN A 578 -40.89 11.47 -17.02
N TYR A 579 -39.58 11.58 -17.22
CA TYR A 579 -38.53 11.66 -16.19
C TYR A 579 -38.34 10.40 -15.35
N ARG A 580 -39.16 9.35 -15.48
CA ARG A 580 -38.95 8.05 -14.83
C ARG A 580 -37.93 7.23 -15.62
N ALA A 581 -36.91 6.75 -14.94
CA ALA A 581 -35.87 5.93 -15.59
C ALA A 581 -36.37 4.48 -15.79
N ARG A 582 -36.11 3.95 -16.99
CA ARG A 582 -36.51 2.60 -17.44
C ARG A 582 -35.58 2.08 -18.53
N ILE A 583 -35.74 0.82 -18.95
CA ILE A 583 -35.08 0.30 -20.15
C ILE A 583 -36.11 0.08 -21.26
N ASP A 584 -35.85 0.59 -22.45
CA ASP A 584 -36.72 0.39 -23.61
C ASP A 584 -35.90 0.07 -24.88
N ALA A 585 -36.53 -0.70 -25.80
CA ALA A 585 -36.06 -0.87 -27.16
C ALA A 585 -36.52 0.32 -28.01
N ASN A 586 -35.84 0.55 -29.15
CA ASN A 586 -36.24 1.55 -30.16
C ASN A 586 -36.58 2.94 -29.58
N VAL A 587 -35.72 3.42 -28.69
CA VAL A 587 -35.94 4.71 -27.98
C VAL A 587 -36.04 5.86 -28.98
N SER A 588 -37.18 6.61 -28.91
CA SER A 588 -37.39 7.82 -29.67
C SER A 588 -37.97 8.90 -28.76
N PRO A 589 -37.41 10.15 -28.73
CA PRO A 589 -36.14 10.48 -29.38
C PRO A 589 -34.97 9.76 -28.75
N VAL A 590 -33.92 9.46 -29.52
CA VAL A 590 -32.74 8.69 -29.05
C VAL A 590 -32.03 9.36 -27.89
N GLN A 591 -32.09 10.70 -27.81
CA GLN A 591 -31.49 11.50 -26.74
C GLN A 591 -32.05 11.17 -25.35
N ASP A 592 -33.26 10.62 -25.24
CA ASP A 592 -33.82 10.14 -23.96
C ASP A 592 -33.00 9.00 -23.34
N ALA A 593 -32.23 8.28 -24.19
CA ALA A 593 -31.31 7.21 -23.75
C ALA A 593 -29.83 7.61 -23.82
N GLN A 594 -29.56 8.88 -23.98
CA GLN A 594 -28.19 9.42 -24.00
C GLN A 594 -27.93 10.21 -22.72
N PHE A 595 -26.89 9.86 -22.03
CA PHE A 595 -26.45 10.53 -20.80
C PHE A 595 -25.02 11.01 -20.95
N LYS A 596 -24.77 12.20 -20.51
CA LYS A 596 -23.43 12.74 -20.29
C LYS A 596 -22.93 12.20 -18.96
N MET A 597 -22.05 11.23 -19.02
CA MET A 597 -21.39 10.71 -17.82
C MET A 597 -20.34 11.74 -17.37
N VAL A 598 -20.48 12.24 -16.16
CA VAL A 598 -19.61 13.26 -15.56
C VAL A 598 -19.04 12.73 -14.25
N ALA A 599 -18.04 13.44 -13.71
CA ALA A 599 -17.59 13.18 -12.35
C ALA A 599 -18.78 13.26 -11.36
N GLY A 600 -18.78 12.40 -10.36
CA GLY A 600 -19.86 12.35 -9.37
C GLY A 600 -20.08 13.70 -8.68
N LEU A 601 -21.32 14.11 -8.54
CA LEU A 601 -21.68 15.40 -7.94
C LEU A 601 -21.31 15.48 -6.45
N ALA A 602 -21.34 14.35 -5.75
CA ALA A 602 -20.93 14.25 -4.34
C ALA A 602 -19.42 14.13 -4.17
N ASP A 603 -18.76 13.39 -5.07
CA ASP A 603 -17.33 13.10 -5.02
C ASP A 603 -16.85 12.71 -6.42
N SER A 604 -15.74 13.29 -6.84
CA SER A 604 -15.19 13.10 -8.19
C SER A 604 -14.69 11.68 -8.48
N SER A 605 -14.57 10.82 -7.49
CA SER A 605 -14.27 9.39 -7.66
C SER A 605 -15.48 8.57 -8.10
N GLY A 606 -16.69 9.11 -7.95
CA GLY A 606 -17.92 8.55 -8.47
C GLY A 606 -18.24 9.06 -9.87
N VAL A 607 -19.39 8.62 -10.40
CA VAL A 607 -19.97 9.10 -11.67
C VAL A 607 -21.40 9.59 -11.46
N SER A 608 -21.80 10.60 -12.22
CA SER A 608 -23.19 11.04 -12.34
C SER A 608 -23.61 11.07 -13.82
N PHE A 609 -24.90 10.85 -14.07
CA PHE A 609 -25.46 10.75 -15.42
C PHE A 609 -26.40 11.92 -15.70
N GLU A 610 -25.91 12.92 -16.41
CA GLU A 610 -26.70 14.09 -16.85
C GLU A 610 -27.44 13.73 -18.15
N SER A 611 -28.73 14.04 -18.24
CA SER A 611 -29.50 13.83 -19.46
C SER A 611 -29.00 14.74 -20.59
N VAL A 612 -28.79 14.18 -21.80
CA VAL A 612 -28.30 14.95 -22.94
C VAL A 612 -29.34 15.98 -23.44
N ASN A 613 -30.61 15.58 -23.47
CA ASN A 613 -31.69 16.46 -23.95
C ASN A 613 -32.35 17.32 -22.87
N PHE A 614 -32.04 17.06 -21.61
CA PHE A 614 -32.46 17.90 -20.47
C PHE A 614 -31.26 18.23 -19.60
N PRO A 615 -30.40 19.18 -19.99
CA PRO A 615 -29.27 19.61 -19.19
C PRO A 615 -29.67 19.96 -17.75
N GLU A 616 -28.75 19.75 -16.79
CA GLU A 616 -28.95 19.91 -15.35
C GLU A 616 -29.91 18.89 -14.71
N ARG A 617 -30.42 17.93 -15.48
CA ARG A 617 -31.15 16.78 -14.91
C ARG A 617 -30.29 15.53 -14.89
N TYR A 618 -30.27 14.87 -13.73
CA TYR A 618 -29.42 13.71 -13.49
C TYR A 618 -30.24 12.50 -13.09
N LEU A 619 -29.76 11.30 -13.43
CA LEU A 619 -30.28 10.08 -12.82
C LEU A 619 -30.06 10.14 -11.32
N ARG A 620 -31.15 10.09 -10.57
CA ARG A 620 -31.17 10.25 -9.10
C ARG A 620 -31.94 9.11 -8.44
N VAL A 621 -31.44 8.60 -7.32
CA VAL A 621 -32.15 7.65 -6.45
C VAL A 621 -33.06 8.43 -5.52
N ARG A 622 -34.37 8.24 -5.62
CA ARG A 622 -35.32 8.83 -4.69
C ARG A 622 -35.45 7.98 -3.42
N SER A 623 -36.01 8.54 -2.35
CA SER A 623 -36.14 7.91 -1.03
C SER A 623 -36.86 6.54 -1.05
N ASN A 624 -37.75 6.30 -2.02
CA ASN A 624 -38.42 5.03 -2.24
C ASN A 624 -37.61 4.01 -3.07
N GLY A 625 -36.37 4.35 -3.41
CA GLY A 625 -35.47 3.52 -4.21
C GLY A 625 -35.72 3.57 -5.72
N GLU A 626 -36.63 4.38 -6.20
CA GLU A 626 -36.86 4.60 -7.63
C GLU A 626 -35.80 5.50 -8.25
N ILE A 627 -35.45 5.24 -9.51
CA ILE A 627 -34.55 6.10 -10.27
C ILE A 627 -35.35 7.04 -11.18
N TRP A 628 -35.08 8.32 -11.06
CA TRP A 628 -35.71 9.39 -11.84
C TRP A 628 -34.64 10.31 -12.43
N THR A 629 -35.02 11.07 -13.46
CA THR A 629 -34.18 12.14 -14.01
C THR A 629 -34.66 13.46 -13.39
N ASP A 630 -34.03 13.89 -12.32
CA ASP A 630 -34.43 15.07 -11.54
C ASP A 630 -33.50 16.29 -11.81
N THR A 631 -34.02 17.51 -11.70
CA THR A 631 -33.22 18.73 -11.81
C THR A 631 -32.32 18.87 -10.58
N ASN A 632 -31.05 19.18 -10.80
CA ASN A 632 -30.10 19.44 -9.75
C ASN A 632 -30.50 20.69 -8.94
N ASP A 633 -30.79 20.48 -7.67
CA ASP A 633 -31.15 21.54 -6.72
C ASP A 633 -29.95 22.11 -5.95
N SER A 634 -28.72 21.64 -6.30
CA SER A 634 -27.44 22.04 -5.69
C SER A 634 -27.32 21.68 -4.20
N THR A 635 -28.16 20.78 -3.70
CA THR A 635 -28.05 20.30 -2.32
C THR A 635 -27.08 19.11 -2.20
N THR A 636 -26.44 18.95 -1.04
CA THR A 636 -25.63 17.78 -0.72
C THR A 636 -26.44 16.48 -0.83
N THR A 637 -27.73 16.52 -0.46
CA THR A 637 -28.64 15.36 -0.58
C THR A 637 -28.78 14.98 -2.05
N PHE A 638 -29.06 15.94 -2.94
CA PHE A 638 -29.15 15.66 -4.38
C PHE A 638 -27.84 15.08 -4.91
N ALA A 639 -26.71 15.72 -4.58
CA ALA A 639 -25.39 15.27 -5.02
C ALA A 639 -25.14 13.81 -4.61
N ASN A 640 -25.43 13.44 -3.37
CA ASN A 640 -25.29 12.06 -2.87
C ASN A 640 -26.20 11.06 -3.59
N GLU A 641 -27.45 11.43 -3.84
CA GLU A 641 -28.46 10.58 -4.48
C GLU A 641 -28.28 10.44 -6.01
N ALA A 642 -27.57 11.38 -6.63
CA ALA A 642 -27.27 11.39 -8.06
C ALA A 642 -25.84 10.93 -8.40
N THR A 643 -25.06 10.49 -7.40
CA THR A 643 -23.72 9.93 -7.57
C THR A 643 -23.75 8.40 -7.41
N PHE A 644 -22.98 7.72 -8.25
CA PHE A 644 -22.85 6.25 -8.24
C PHE A 644 -21.38 5.85 -8.22
N ARG A 645 -21.07 4.71 -7.60
CA ARG A 645 -19.78 4.04 -7.75
C ARG A 645 -19.85 3.09 -8.94
N ARG A 646 -19.07 3.35 -9.97
CA ARG A 646 -18.90 2.43 -11.09
C ARG A 646 -18.00 1.28 -10.65
N VAL A 647 -18.49 0.06 -10.79
CA VAL A 647 -17.78 -1.18 -10.43
C VAL A 647 -17.83 -2.17 -11.59
N ALA A 648 -17.00 -3.22 -11.52
CA ALA A 648 -17.08 -4.32 -12.48
C ALA A 648 -18.50 -4.92 -12.51
N GLY A 649 -18.98 -5.23 -13.69
CA GLY A 649 -20.34 -5.77 -13.87
C GLY A 649 -20.55 -7.07 -13.11
N LEU A 650 -21.64 -7.17 -12.37
CA LEU A 650 -21.96 -8.32 -11.52
C LEU A 650 -22.17 -9.63 -12.32
N ALA A 651 -22.66 -9.53 -13.57
CA ALA A 651 -22.85 -10.68 -14.45
C ALA A 651 -21.68 -10.89 -15.42
N ASP A 652 -20.93 -9.85 -15.75
CA ASP A 652 -19.77 -9.88 -16.66
C ASP A 652 -18.81 -8.76 -16.27
N ALA A 653 -17.67 -9.12 -15.71
CA ALA A 653 -16.66 -8.17 -15.19
C ALA A 653 -16.11 -7.21 -16.26
N ARG A 654 -16.28 -7.49 -17.56
CA ARG A 654 -15.91 -6.59 -18.67
C ARG A 654 -16.92 -5.45 -18.88
N LYS A 655 -18.07 -5.49 -18.23
CA LYS A 655 -19.14 -4.49 -18.26
C LYS A 655 -19.16 -3.69 -16.96
N SER A 656 -20.15 -2.83 -16.78
CA SER A 656 -20.27 -1.98 -15.60
C SER A 656 -21.53 -2.28 -14.80
N SER A 657 -21.40 -2.21 -13.49
CA SER A 657 -22.51 -2.08 -12.54
C SER A 657 -22.31 -0.79 -11.74
N TYR A 658 -23.40 -0.22 -11.22
CA TYR A 658 -23.39 1.07 -10.55
C TYR A 658 -24.00 0.95 -9.16
N GLN A 659 -23.14 1.04 -8.12
CA GLN A 659 -23.60 1.08 -6.74
C GLN A 659 -24.06 2.49 -6.36
N THR A 660 -25.07 2.63 -5.50
CA THR A 660 -25.45 3.94 -5.00
C THR A 660 -24.35 4.51 -4.10
N TRP A 661 -24.19 5.82 -4.09
CA TRP A 661 -23.15 6.49 -3.31
C TRP A 661 -23.37 6.34 -1.81
N THR A 662 -24.62 6.45 -1.36
CA THR A 662 -25.04 6.43 0.05
C THR A 662 -25.14 5.01 0.66
N ASP A 663 -25.25 3.97 -0.18
CA ASP A 663 -25.42 2.59 0.28
C ASP A 663 -24.80 1.63 -0.75
N SER A 664 -23.58 1.18 -0.48
CA SER A 664 -22.82 0.28 -1.35
C SER A 664 -23.43 -1.12 -1.50
N THR A 665 -24.46 -1.47 -0.74
CA THR A 665 -25.21 -2.74 -0.92
C THR A 665 -26.25 -2.66 -2.02
N LYS A 666 -26.61 -1.45 -2.48
CA LYS A 666 -27.62 -1.22 -3.52
C LYS A 666 -26.99 -0.89 -4.85
N TYR A 667 -27.57 -1.47 -5.89
CA TYR A 667 -27.15 -1.29 -7.29
C TYR A 667 -28.29 -0.69 -8.11
N LEU A 668 -27.91 0.14 -9.10
CA LEU A 668 -28.79 0.49 -10.20
C LEU A 668 -29.14 -0.80 -10.95
N ARG A 669 -30.41 -1.16 -11.00
CA ARG A 669 -30.91 -2.33 -11.71
C ARG A 669 -32.26 -2.06 -12.36
N HIS A 670 -32.62 -2.79 -13.39
CA HIS A 670 -33.99 -2.80 -13.87
C HIS A 670 -34.80 -3.95 -13.25
N SER A 671 -36.07 -3.69 -12.98
CA SER A 671 -37.06 -4.68 -12.59
C SER A 671 -38.37 -4.34 -13.28
N ASN A 672 -38.96 -5.28 -14.00
CA ASN A 672 -40.12 -5.01 -14.85
C ASN A 672 -39.90 -3.80 -15.77
N TYR A 673 -38.71 -3.69 -16.35
CA TYR A 673 -38.26 -2.60 -17.21
C TYR A 673 -38.10 -1.22 -16.55
N LEU A 674 -38.46 -1.04 -15.28
CA LEU A 674 -38.23 0.21 -14.53
C LEU A 674 -36.91 0.15 -13.76
N LEU A 675 -36.23 1.28 -13.61
CA LEU A 675 -34.97 1.35 -12.84
C LEU A 675 -35.21 1.63 -11.37
N TYR A 676 -34.45 0.89 -10.55
CA TYR A 676 -34.42 1.00 -9.08
C TYR A 676 -32.99 0.91 -8.54
N ALA A 677 -32.81 1.42 -7.34
CA ALA A 677 -31.66 1.15 -6.49
C ALA A 677 -32.05 0.06 -5.47
N GLN A 678 -31.54 -1.15 -5.66
CA GLN A 678 -31.92 -2.31 -4.83
C GLN A 678 -30.69 -3.17 -4.48
N SER A 679 -30.76 -3.82 -3.32
CA SER A 679 -29.83 -4.88 -2.92
C SER A 679 -30.36 -6.24 -3.40
N GLY A 680 -29.44 -7.17 -3.69
CA GLY A 680 -29.83 -8.52 -4.08
C GLY A 680 -28.62 -9.35 -4.54
N SER A 681 -28.88 -10.58 -4.93
CA SER A 681 -27.89 -11.53 -5.43
C SER A 681 -28.53 -12.55 -6.36
N GLY A 682 -27.71 -13.37 -7.00
CA GLY A 682 -28.12 -14.39 -7.96
C GLY A 682 -28.09 -13.93 -9.42
N SER A 683 -28.16 -14.88 -10.35
CA SER A 683 -27.90 -14.64 -11.78
C SER A 683 -28.82 -13.59 -12.40
N THR A 684 -30.13 -13.63 -12.06
CA THR A 684 -31.10 -12.65 -12.58
C THR A 684 -30.79 -11.24 -12.04
N PHE A 685 -30.56 -11.09 -10.74
CA PHE A 685 -30.21 -9.79 -10.15
C PHE A 685 -28.92 -9.23 -10.77
N ASN A 686 -27.89 -10.08 -10.89
CA ASN A 686 -26.61 -9.69 -11.46
C ASN A 686 -26.75 -9.23 -12.92
N ALA A 687 -27.57 -9.94 -13.72
CA ALA A 687 -27.83 -9.57 -15.10
C ALA A 687 -28.60 -8.25 -15.22
N ASP A 688 -29.62 -8.04 -14.39
CA ASP A 688 -30.42 -6.81 -14.35
C ASP A 688 -29.64 -5.59 -13.90
N ALA A 689 -28.57 -5.78 -13.12
CA ALA A 689 -27.72 -4.72 -12.57
C ALA A 689 -26.41 -4.51 -13.37
N THR A 690 -26.25 -5.19 -14.51
CA THR A 690 -25.08 -5.07 -15.39
C THR A 690 -25.43 -4.38 -16.69
N PHE A 691 -24.60 -3.41 -17.10
CA PHE A 691 -24.82 -2.61 -18.31
C PHE A 691 -23.55 -2.54 -19.17
N THR A 692 -23.74 -2.46 -20.49
CA THR A 692 -22.68 -2.11 -21.44
C THR A 692 -22.76 -0.63 -21.74
N GLU A 693 -21.68 0.10 -21.53
CA GLU A 693 -21.56 1.48 -21.98
C GLU A 693 -21.27 1.49 -23.48
N THR A 694 -22.16 2.09 -24.26
CA THR A 694 -22.00 2.21 -25.71
C THR A 694 -21.91 3.67 -26.11
N ALA A 695 -21.31 3.97 -27.27
CA ALA A 695 -21.36 5.27 -27.87
C ALA A 695 -22.83 5.70 -28.13
N PRO A 696 -23.11 7.01 -28.20
CA PRO A 696 -24.42 7.59 -28.43
C PRO A 696 -25.13 7.10 -29.69
#